data_ee165fc38abee391d0b3890d6a22c384
#
_entry.id   ee165fc38abee391d0b3890d6a22c384
#
_cell.length_a   1.000
_cell.length_b   1.000
_cell.length_c   1.000
_cell.angle_alpha   90.00
_cell.angle_beta   90.00
_cell.angle_gamma   90.00
#
_symmetry.space_group_name_H-M   'P 1'
#
loop_
_entity.id
_entity.type
_entity.pdbx_description
1 polymer ?
#
loop_
_entity_poly.entity_id
_entity_poly.type
_entity_poly.pdbx_seq_one_letter_code
_entity_poly.pdbx_strand_id
1 'polypeptide(L)'
;MKKSVKRIYVRKKDRFDYKSKEVKKEIENLLKIKLEKLNIYNRYDLEISDENLDKAINNVLSERNLDYVYAKDEAKKLEDSFESSLAVEYLPGQFDQRRKGVVDILDLILDEKTDCKTATVYEFSKLSENDLKKIENYLVNPVDSHKIDLKEMPESLDTKKEKNLENEIYDGFIDYSDEEISKFLKAHDLAMDENDLKMVRDYFKKENRDPNETEIKILDTYWSDHCRHTTFNTNLEIDIKAKTILDEAIKNSFEKYLKMRDELEIKKPINLMSFGTILSKYMRSKNDFDDLEVSSEINACSVYVKVRVEKNGKENLEDYLLMFKNETHNHPTEIEPFGGASTCLGGAIRDPLSGRSYVYQAMRITGAGNILEDVDKTMEGKLPQRKISKLAAKGYSSYGNQIGLATGFVKEIFHEGYKAKRMECGAVIAAAPKENVKRLRPKKDDIVLLIGGRTGRDGIGGATGSSKSHKLTSIITESAQVQKGNAPEERKLQRLFRRSEVSKLIKKCNDFGAGGVSVAIGELYDGIDIDLSKVKLKYEGLKPSEIAISESQERMAVLIDKNDREEFEKYCREENVETALVGTVTDTNRMRMFYEDKKIADISYDFINTNGAERKAKVNFVSEEVPKYLKEKSSDPKYFYDKIKDLNVISQRNLIEIFDSTIGQNTVLQPLGGKNK
;
A
#
# COMPACT_ATOMS: atom_id res chain seq x y z
N MET A 1 -5.02 27.51 29.82
CA MET A 1 -6.39 27.94 29.44
C MET A 1 -7.29 26.73 29.33
N LYS A 2 -8.60 26.85 29.57
CA LYS A 2 -9.52 25.71 29.46
C LYS A 2 -9.81 25.47 27.96
N LYS A 3 -9.47 24.32 27.47
CA LYS A 3 -9.83 23.87 26.10
C LYS A 3 -11.26 23.33 26.09
N SER A 4 -11.90 23.43 24.97
CA SER A 4 -13.18 22.77 24.69
C SER A 4 -13.26 22.44 23.21
N VAL A 5 -14.09 21.48 22.85
CA VAL A 5 -14.32 21.14 21.45
C VAL A 5 -15.11 22.26 20.78
N LYS A 6 -14.62 22.72 19.65
CA LYS A 6 -15.25 23.77 18.79
C LYS A 6 -15.54 23.17 17.43
N ARG A 7 -16.77 23.29 16.96
CA ARG A 7 -17.18 22.82 15.65
C ARG A 7 -17.11 23.93 14.62
N ILE A 8 -16.46 23.65 13.52
CA ILE A 8 -16.27 24.58 12.39
C ILE A 8 -16.66 23.86 11.10
N TYR A 9 -17.43 24.53 10.25
CA TYR A 9 -17.73 24.11 8.89
C TYR A 9 -17.04 25.03 7.90
N VAL A 10 -16.39 24.44 6.90
CA VAL A 10 -15.74 25.17 5.81
C VAL A 10 -16.24 24.61 4.49
N ARG A 11 -16.73 25.48 3.61
CA ARG A 11 -17.20 25.16 2.26
C ARG A 11 -16.61 26.13 1.24
N LYS A 12 -16.23 25.64 0.08
CA LYS A 12 -15.85 26.52 -1.04
C LYS A 12 -17.02 27.41 -1.47
N LYS A 13 -16.75 28.67 -1.80
CA LYS A 13 -17.76 29.58 -2.39
C LYS A 13 -18.23 29.02 -3.73
N ASP A 14 -19.47 29.27 -4.10
CA ASP A 14 -20.17 28.61 -5.23
C ASP A 14 -19.38 28.64 -6.55
N ARG A 15 -18.64 29.75 -6.78
CA ARG A 15 -17.76 29.85 -7.95
C ARG A 15 -16.63 28.82 -7.98
N PHE A 16 -16.13 28.40 -6.82
CA PHE A 16 -14.97 27.53 -6.64
C PHE A 16 -15.35 26.12 -6.18
N ASP A 17 -16.64 25.87 -5.96
CA ASP A 17 -17.15 24.58 -5.49
C ASP A 17 -17.33 23.57 -6.64
N TYR A 18 -16.22 23.13 -7.20
CA TYR A 18 -16.23 22.11 -8.26
C TYR A 18 -16.57 20.71 -7.70
N LYS A 19 -16.20 20.44 -6.44
CA LYS A 19 -16.45 19.14 -5.80
C LYS A 19 -17.94 18.86 -5.68
N SER A 20 -18.73 19.80 -5.16
CA SER A 20 -20.18 19.64 -5.06
C SER A 20 -20.83 19.45 -6.42
N LYS A 21 -20.40 20.20 -7.44
CA LYS A 21 -20.90 20.06 -8.82
C LYS A 21 -20.58 18.70 -9.43
N GLU A 22 -19.37 18.18 -9.20
CA GLU A 22 -18.94 16.88 -9.68
C GLU A 22 -19.76 15.76 -9.02
N VAL A 23 -19.86 15.75 -7.68
CA VAL A 23 -20.61 14.73 -6.93
C VAL A 23 -22.11 14.78 -7.27
N LYS A 24 -22.68 15.99 -7.44
CA LYS A 24 -24.08 16.14 -7.89
C LYS A 24 -24.32 15.46 -9.23
N LYS A 25 -23.49 15.74 -10.25
CA LYS A 25 -23.59 15.09 -11.57
C LYS A 25 -23.41 13.58 -11.49
N GLU A 26 -22.54 13.13 -10.60
CA GLU A 26 -22.28 11.69 -10.40
C GLU A 26 -23.50 10.99 -9.84
N ILE A 27 -24.14 11.52 -8.80
CA ILE A 27 -25.37 11.01 -8.22
C ILE A 27 -26.50 11.02 -9.27
N GLU A 28 -26.71 12.14 -9.97
CA GLU A 28 -27.74 12.25 -10.99
C GLU A 28 -27.56 11.26 -12.14
N ASN A 29 -26.32 11.05 -12.58
CA ASN A 29 -26.01 10.16 -13.71
C ASN A 29 -26.04 8.68 -13.34
N LEU A 30 -25.56 8.31 -12.16
CA LEU A 30 -25.37 6.91 -11.77
C LEU A 30 -26.54 6.37 -10.97
N LEU A 31 -27.06 7.14 -10.02
CA LEU A 31 -28.18 6.70 -9.18
C LEU A 31 -29.56 7.13 -9.75
N LYS A 32 -29.56 7.96 -10.80
CA LYS A 32 -30.78 8.51 -11.41
C LYS A 32 -31.64 9.32 -10.44
N ILE A 33 -31.01 9.88 -9.40
CA ILE A 33 -31.64 10.74 -8.40
C ILE A 33 -31.40 12.19 -8.79
N LYS A 34 -32.47 12.94 -9.07
CA LYS A 34 -32.38 14.36 -9.42
C LYS A 34 -32.19 15.18 -8.15
N LEU A 35 -31.15 16.01 -8.10
CA LEU A 35 -30.83 16.89 -6.99
C LEU A 35 -31.03 18.34 -7.39
N GLU A 36 -31.80 19.11 -6.62
CA GLU A 36 -31.87 20.56 -6.80
C GLU A 36 -30.60 21.22 -6.27
N LYS A 37 -30.20 20.84 -5.06
CA LYS A 37 -29.03 21.38 -4.36
C LYS A 37 -28.13 20.25 -3.82
N LEU A 38 -26.83 20.46 -3.89
CA LEU A 38 -25.83 19.72 -3.13
C LEU A 38 -24.70 20.66 -2.74
N ASN A 39 -24.44 20.78 -1.44
CA ASN A 39 -23.28 21.45 -0.88
C ASN A 39 -22.44 20.44 -0.08
N ILE A 40 -21.12 20.59 -0.13
CA ILE A 40 -20.19 19.74 0.61
C ILE A 40 -19.36 20.61 1.55
N TYR A 41 -19.41 20.26 2.83
CA TYR A 41 -18.66 20.96 3.88
C TYR A 41 -17.57 20.05 4.42
N ASN A 42 -16.41 20.61 4.73
CA ASN A 42 -15.43 20.02 5.63
C ASN A 42 -15.80 20.44 7.06
N ARG A 43 -16.17 19.50 7.91
CA ARG A 43 -16.39 19.71 9.34
C ARG A 43 -15.11 19.44 10.10
N TYR A 44 -14.80 20.33 11.02
CA TYR A 44 -13.70 20.18 11.98
C TYR A 44 -14.28 20.31 13.39
N ASP A 45 -14.09 19.30 14.21
CA ASP A 45 -14.30 19.37 15.66
C ASP A 45 -12.89 19.52 16.27
N LEU A 46 -12.57 20.68 16.78
CA LEU A 46 -11.22 21.08 17.19
C LEU A 46 -11.17 21.33 18.70
N GLU A 47 -10.31 20.62 19.42
CA GLU A 47 -10.11 20.86 20.86
C GLU A 47 -9.05 21.94 21.07
N ILE A 48 -9.53 23.17 21.29
CA ILE A 48 -8.73 24.41 21.28
C ILE A 48 -9.26 25.42 22.28
N SER A 49 -8.42 26.38 22.70
CA SER A 49 -8.81 27.53 23.48
C SER A 49 -9.56 28.57 22.62
N ASP A 50 -10.44 29.38 23.27
CA ASP A 50 -11.19 30.44 22.56
C ASP A 50 -10.26 31.47 21.90
N GLU A 51 -9.11 31.76 22.53
CA GLU A 51 -8.13 32.74 22.05
C GLU A 51 -7.46 32.31 20.74
N ASN A 52 -7.23 31.01 20.56
CA ASN A 52 -6.55 30.49 19.39
C ASN A 52 -7.50 30.08 18.25
N LEU A 53 -8.81 30.04 18.49
CA LEU A 53 -9.80 29.62 17.49
C LEU A 53 -9.74 30.46 16.19
N ASP A 54 -9.69 31.78 16.31
CA ASP A 54 -9.64 32.67 15.14
C ASP A 54 -8.33 32.55 14.36
N LYS A 55 -7.21 32.26 15.06
CA LYS A 55 -5.92 31.97 14.40
C LYS A 55 -6.00 30.65 13.63
N ALA A 56 -6.59 29.60 14.21
CA ALA A 56 -6.79 28.32 13.55
C ALA A 56 -7.65 28.46 12.29
N ILE A 57 -8.78 29.15 12.37
CA ILE A 57 -9.69 29.36 11.25
C ILE A 57 -8.98 30.09 10.10
N ASN A 58 -8.34 31.22 10.40
CA ASN A 58 -7.80 32.12 9.39
C ASN A 58 -6.49 31.66 8.75
N ASN A 59 -5.68 30.88 9.48
CA ASN A 59 -4.35 30.50 9.02
C ASN A 59 -4.26 29.03 8.55
N VAL A 60 -5.22 28.17 8.96
CA VAL A 60 -5.13 26.74 8.70
C VAL A 60 -6.38 26.17 8.06
N LEU A 61 -7.58 26.48 8.58
CA LEU A 61 -8.80 25.80 8.16
C LEU A 61 -9.44 26.38 6.91
N SER A 62 -9.20 27.67 6.61
CA SER A 62 -9.88 28.37 5.52
C SER A 62 -9.04 29.43 4.81
N GLU A 63 -9.42 29.70 3.58
CA GLU A 63 -8.97 30.84 2.79
C GLU A 63 -10.13 31.84 2.59
N ARG A 64 -10.05 33.00 3.23
CA ARG A 64 -11.14 34.01 3.28
C ARG A 64 -11.74 34.34 1.91
N ASN A 65 -10.93 34.36 0.87
CA ASN A 65 -11.39 34.71 -0.48
C ASN A 65 -12.12 33.56 -1.19
N LEU A 66 -11.85 32.32 -0.80
CA LEU A 66 -12.32 31.09 -1.46
C LEU A 66 -13.40 30.36 -0.68
N ASP A 67 -13.47 30.59 0.65
CA ASP A 67 -14.26 29.74 1.56
C ASP A 67 -15.38 30.57 2.26
N TYR A 68 -16.49 29.88 2.53
CA TYR A 68 -17.44 30.22 3.57
C TYR A 68 -17.05 29.43 4.83
N VAL A 69 -17.10 30.11 5.98
CA VAL A 69 -16.78 29.54 7.28
C VAL A 69 -17.94 29.75 8.22
N TYR A 70 -18.32 28.72 8.94
CA TYR A 70 -19.38 28.75 9.95
C TYR A 70 -18.80 28.18 11.26
N ALA A 71 -18.78 28.99 12.29
CA ALA A 71 -18.26 28.64 13.61
C ALA A 71 -19.18 29.15 14.71
N LYS A 72 -19.06 28.60 15.92
CA LYS A 72 -19.86 29.00 17.08
C LYS A 72 -21.38 28.92 16.76
N ASP A 73 -22.15 29.96 17.03
CA ASP A 73 -23.61 29.98 16.81
C ASP A 73 -24.00 29.82 15.34
N GLU A 74 -23.12 30.23 14.40
CA GLU A 74 -23.37 30.07 12.97
C GLU A 74 -23.27 28.60 12.53
N ALA A 75 -22.40 27.80 13.14
CA ALA A 75 -22.33 26.36 12.87
C ALA A 75 -23.65 25.67 13.25
N LYS A 76 -24.20 25.97 14.40
CA LYS A 76 -25.49 25.41 14.86
C LYS A 76 -26.65 25.86 13.97
N LYS A 77 -26.73 27.18 13.61
CA LYS A 77 -27.73 27.66 12.69
C LYS A 77 -27.67 27.00 11.31
N LEU A 78 -26.45 26.69 10.85
CA LEU A 78 -26.23 25.95 9.60
C LEU A 78 -26.78 24.54 9.69
N GLU A 79 -26.46 23.79 10.74
CA GLU A 79 -26.97 22.42 10.98
C GLU A 79 -28.50 22.37 11.03
N ASP A 80 -29.13 23.37 11.74
CA ASP A 80 -30.58 23.47 11.85
C ASP A 80 -31.25 23.81 10.53
N SER A 81 -30.51 24.32 9.56
CA SER A 81 -31.03 24.70 8.22
C SER A 81 -31.05 23.55 7.21
N PHE A 82 -30.44 22.40 7.52
CA PHE A 82 -30.33 21.28 6.58
C PHE A 82 -31.68 20.55 6.43
N GLU A 83 -32.22 20.51 5.23
CA GLU A 83 -33.45 19.76 4.93
C GLU A 83 -33.16 18.26 4.86
N SER A 84 -32.03 17.87 4.25
CA SER A 84 -31.51 16.50 4.20
C SER A 84 -29.99 16.56 4.25
N SER A 85 -29.37 15.70 5.03
CA SER A 85 -27.91 15.68 5.17
C SER A 85 -27.35 14.29 5.39
N LEU A 86 -26.07 14.13 5.03
CA LEU A 86 -25.26 12.94 5.30
C LEU A 86 -23.89 13.41 5.80
N ALA A 87 -23.54 13.04 7.02
CA ALA A 87 -22.21 13.28 7.58
C ALA A 87 -21.43 11.98 7.64
N VAL A 88 -20.19 12.01 7.12
CA VAL A 88 -19.32 10.85 6.98
C VAL A 88 -18.00 11.14 7.67
N GLU A 89 -17.61 10.26 8.59
CA GLU A 89 -16.36 10.28 9.36
C GLU A 89 -15.59 8.99 9.13
N TYR A 90 -14.26 9.03 9.23
CA TYR A 90 -13.46 7.81 9.18
C TYR A 90 -13.69 6.95 10.43
N LEU A 91 -13.61 5.62 10.25
CA LEU A 91 -13.65 4.67 11.36
C LEU A 91 -12.47 4.91 12.34
N PRO A 92 -12.66 4.62 13.64
CA PRO A 92 -11.57 4.68 14.61
C PRO A 92 -10.35 3.86 14.15
N GLY A 93 -9.17 4.44 14.26
CA GLY A 93 -7.93 3.80 13.81
C GLY A 93 -7.56 4.05 12.36
N GLN A 94 -8.47 4.55 11.52
CA GLN A 94 -8.14 4.93 10.14
C GLN A 94 -7.31 6.23 10.10
N PHE A 95 -6.34 6.26 9.20
CA PHE A 95 -5.54 7.47 8.98
C PHE A 95 -6.37 8.56 8.30
N ASP A 96 -6.45 9.72 8.94
CA ASP A 96 -7.10 10.93 8.42
C ASP A 96 -6.03 11.98 8.11
N GLN A 97 -5.69 12.11 6.81
CA GLN A 97 -4.70 13.07 6.34
C GLN A 97 -5.09 14.52 6.65
N ARG A 98 -6.40 14.84 6.60
CA ARG A 98 -6.89 16.20 6.90
C ARG A 98 -6.68 16.53 8.37
N ARG A 99 -7.06 15.62 9.28
CA ARG A 99 -6.79 15.74 10.72
C ARG A 99 -5.31 15.94 10.96
N LYS A 100 -4.46 15.06 10.40
CA LYS A 100 -3.01 15.11 10.59
C LYS A 100 -2.42 16.44 10.13
N GLY A 101 -2.80 16.91 8.93
CA GLY A 101 -2.34 18.20 8.40
C GLY A 101 -2.75 19.38 9.27
N VAL A 102 -4.00 19.41 9.75
CA VAL A 102 -4.49 20.46 10.65
C VAL A 102 -3.71 20.47 11.97
N VAL A 103 -3.57 19.34 12.63
CA VAL A 103 -2.87 19.23 13.91
C VAL A 103 -1.39 19.63 13.77
N ASP A 104 -0.69 19.10 12.76
CA ASP A 104 0.73 19.42 12.55
C ASP A 104 0.98 20.91 12.33
N ILE A 105 0.11 21.58 11.56
CA ILE A 105 0.28 23.02 11.32
C ILE A 105 -0.09 23.83 12.57
N LEU A 106 -1.16 23.44 13.28
CA LEU A 106 -1.55 24.14 14.51
C LEU A 106 -0.50 24.00 15.59
N ASP A 107 0.09 22.82 15.77
CA ASP A 107 1.16 22.59 16.73
C ASP A 107 2.44 23.39 16.42
N LEU A 108 2.64 23.81 15.15
CA LEU A 108 3.74 24.68 14.75
C LEU A 108 3.50 26.16 15.04
N ILE A 109 2.23 26.62 15.01
CA ILE A 109 1.90 28.06 15.08
C ILE A 109 1.24 28.47 16.39
N LEU A 110 0.85 27.50 17.22
CA LEU A 110 0.20 27.76 18.52
C LEU A 110 1.05 27.23 19.65
N ASP A 111 1.04 27.93 20.80
CA ASP A 111 1.70 27.49 22.02
C ASP A 111 0.86 26.47 22.84
N GLU A 112 -0.01 25.74 22.16
CA GLU A 112 -0.83 24.69 22.78
C GLU A 112 -0.93 23.48 21.87
N LYS A 113 -0.94 22.27 22.48
CA LYS A 113 -1.23 21.04 21.73
C LYS A 113 -2.71 21.02 21.36
N THR A 114 -3.00 20.70 20.11
CA THR A 114 -4.36 20.61 19.60
C THR A 114 -4.71 19.16 19.22
N ASP A 115 -5.99 18.84 19.24
CA ASP A 115 -6.51 17.64 18.57
C ASP A 115 -7.72 18.02 17.71
N CYS A 116 -7.97 17.21 16.69
CA CYS A 116 -8.99 17.47 15.69
C CYS A 116 -9.68 16.15 15.28
N LYS A 117 -10.99 16.20 15.10
CA LYS A 117 -11.74 15.22 14.32
C LYS A 117 -12.26 15.87 13.05
N THR A 118 -12.30 15.15 11.94
CA THR A 118 -12.83 15.68 10.68
C THR A 118 -13.97 14.84 10.15
N ALA A 119 -14.92 15.48 9.48
CA ALA A 119 -15.96 14.80 8.72
C ALA A 119 -16.22 15.53 7.41
N THR A 120 -16.78 14.81 6.44
CA THR A 120 -17.34 15.39 5.22
C THR A 120 -18.85 15.40 5.37
N VAL A 121 -19.47 16.58 5.24
CA VAL A 121 -20.90 16.75 5.38
C VAL A 121 -21.51 17.15 4.05
N TYR A 122 -22.48 16.37 3.60
CA TYR A 122 -23.26 16.60 2.40
C TYR A 122 -24.62 17.17 2.80
N GLU A 123 -24.95 18.34 2.30
CA GLU A 123 -26.26 18.97 2.44
C GLU A 123 -27.01 18.84 1.12
N PHE A 124 -28.22 18.34 1.18
CA PHE A 124 -29.11 18.19 0.03
C PHE A 124 -30.38 19.03 0.22
N SER A 125 -31.05 19.39 -0.89
CA SER A 125 -32.48 19.71 -0.85
C SER A 125 -33.24 18.49 -0.32
N LYS A 126 -34.50 18.69 0.06
CA LYS A 126 -35.34 17.65 0.63
C LYS A 126 -35.35 16.39 -0.25
N LEU A 127 -34.98 15.26 0.33
CA LEU A 127 -34.91 13.94 -0.30
C LEU A 127 -35.86 12.96 0.39
N SER A 128 -36.29 11.94 -0.35
CA SER A 128 -36.95 10.79 0.25
C SER A 128 -35.92 9.97 1.08
N GLU A 129 -36.37 9.27 2.11
CA GLU A 129 -35.51 8.39 2.91
C GLU A 129 -34.84 7.31 2.04
N ASN A 130 -35.56 6.78 1.04
CA ASN A 130 -35.03 5.79 0.11
C ASN A 130 -33.92 6.36 -0.77
N ASP A 131 -34.06 7.57 -1.29
CA ASP A 131 -33.05 8.21 -2.10
C ASP A 131 -31.81 8.58 -1.26
N LEU A 132 -32.03 9.09 -0.04
CA LEU A 132 -30.94 9.35 0.89
C LEU A 132 -30.17 8.07 1.24
N LYS A 133 -30.86 6.94 1.43
CA LYS A 133 -30.21 5.64 1.68
C LYS A 133 -29.41 5.12 0.49
N LYS A 134 -29.91 5.30 -0.73
CA LYS A 134 -29.16 4.97 -1.96
C LYS A 134 -27.88 5.83 -2.07
N ILE A 135 -27.99 7.12 -1.78
CA ILE A 135 -26.84 8.05 -1.78
C ILE A 135 -25.84 7.66 -0.69
N GLU A 136 -26.30 7.33 0.54
CA GLU A 136 -25.48 6.85 1.63
C GLU A 136 -24.69 5.59 1.22
N ASN A 137 -25.36 4.58 0.68
CA ASN A 137 -24.72 3.35 0.22
C ASN A 137 -23.68 3.58 -0.90
N TYR A 138 -23.87 4.63 -1.70
CA TYR A 138 -22.91 4.98 -2.74
C TYR A 138 -21.72 5.80 -2.21
N LEU A 139 -21.96 6.78 -1.35
CA LEU A 139 -20.91 7.69 -0.88
C LEU A 139 -20.06 7.09 0.25
N VAL A 140 -20.69 6.41 1.21
CA VAL A 140 -19.99 5.80 2.35
C VAL A 140 -19.29 4.52 1.91
N ASN A 141 -18.03 4.37 2.27
CA ASN A 141 -17.33 3.11 2.15
C ASN A 141 -17.22 2.49 3.55
N PRO A 142 -17.97 1.40 3.85
CA PRO A 142 -18.05 0.86 5.20
C PRO A 142 -16.73 0.26 5.71
N VAL A 143 -15.75 0.06 4.81
CA VAL A 143 -14.41 -0.44 5.19
C VAL A 143 -13.59 0.63 5.89
N ASP A 144 -13.78 1.90 5.55
CA ASP A 144 -12.96 3.00 6.08
C ASP A 144 -13.75 4.11 6.77
N SER A 145 -15.07 4.17 6.56
CA SER A 145 -15.88 5.30 7.02
C SER A 145 -17.29 4.89 7.42
N HIS A 146 -17.93 5.73 8.21
CA HIS A 146 -19.29 5.54 8.66
C HIS A 146 -20.10 6.85 8.66
N LYS A 147 -21.41 6.70 8.65
CA LYS A 147 -22.34 7.82 8.91
C LYS A 147 -22.35 8.15 10.40
N ILE A 148 -22.38 9.44 10.69
CA ILE A 148 -22.50 9.97 12.07
C ILE A 148 -23.69 10.90 12.19
N ASP A 149 -24.16 11.09 13.44
CA ASP A 149 -25.16 12.11 13.76
C ASP A 149 -24.48 13.48 13.83
N LEU A 150 -25.03 14.44 13.09
CA LEU A 150 -24.54 15.83 13.11
C LEU A 150 -24.72 16.51 14.47
N LYS A 151 -25.76 16.15 15.23
CA LYS A 151 -26.09 16.79 16.50
C LYS A 151 -25.19 16.34 17.65
N GLU A 152 -24.51 15.23 17.52
CA GLU A 152 -23.55 14.76 18.52
C GLU A 152 -22.28 15.61 18.46
N MET A 153 -22.00 16.28 19.57
CA MET A 153 -20.75 17.02 19.78
C MET A 153 -20.00 16.39 20.94
N PRO A 154 -18.77 15.89 20.73
CA PRO A 154 -18.00 15.29 21.80
C PRO A 154 -17.57 16.34 22.83
N GLU A 155 -17.57 15.99 24.11
CA GLU A 155 -17.07 16.87 25.18
C GLU A 155 -15.53 16.99 25.15
N SER A 156 -14.85 15.94 24.73
CA SER A 156 -13.39 15.86 24.52
C SER A 156 -13.06 14.94 23.35
N LEU A 157 -11.95 15.18 22.71
CA LEU A 157 -11.41 14.34 21.63
C LEU A 157 -10.45 13.26 22.14
N ASP A 158 -10.13 13.28 23.45
CA ASP A 158 -9.31 12.24 24.07
C ASP A 158 -9.98 10.86 23.95
N THR A 159 -9.38 9.98 23.17
CA THR A 159 -9.80 8.58 23.08
C THR A 159 -9.40 7.85 24.36
N LYS A 160 -10.38 7.29 25.07
CA LYS A 160 -10.14 6.45 26.26
C LYS A 160 -9.21 5.30 25.88
N LYS A 161 -8.12 5.16 26.61
CA LYS A 161 -7.11 4.11 26.44
C LYS A 161 -7.71 2.76 26.86
N GLU A 162 -7.95 1.87 25.91
CA GLU A 162 -8.16 0.46 26.22
C GLU A 162 -6.80 -0.19 26.54
N LYS A 163 -6.60 -0.59 27.79
CA LYS A 163 -5.41 -1.32 28.24
C LYS A 163 -5.68 -2.82 28.25
N ASN A 164 -5.76 -3.47 27.11
CA ASN A 164 -5.59 -4.92 27.05
C ASN A 164 -4.42 -5.22 26.13
N LEU A 165 -3.21 -5.33 26.73
CA LEU A 165 -1.94 -5.52 26.02
C LEU A 165 -1.43 -6.97 26.16
N GLU A 166 -2.28 -7.92 26.55
CA GLU A 166 -1.88 -9.31 26.73
C GLU A 166 -1.61 -9.98 25.38
N ASN A 167 -0.49 -10.71 25.34
CA ASN A 167 -0.11 -11.59 24.24
C ASN A 167 -0.55 -13.01 24.64
N GLU A 168 -1.63 -13.50 24.05
CA GLU A 168 -2.25 -14.78 24.36
C GLU A 168 -1.28 -15.94 24.04
N ILE A 169 -1.17 -16.91 24.96
CA ILE A 169 -0.47 -18.18 24.73
C ILE A 169 -1.53 -19.22 24.39
N TYR A 170 -1.29 -20.00 23.35
CA TYR A 170 -2.22 -21.06 22.94
C TYR A 170 -1.90 -22.36 23.64
N ASP A 171 -2.30 -22.44 24.91
CA ASP A 171 -2.01 -23.58 25.80
C ASP A 171 -2.42 -24.92 25.19
N GLY A 172 -1.49 -25.88 25.19
CA GLY A 172 -1.68 -27.23 24.66
C GLY A 172 -1.62 -27.34 23.15
N PHE A 173 -1.28 -26.27 22.42
CA PHE A 173 -1.19 -26.26 20.94
C PHE A 173 -0.25 -27.35 20.40
N ILE A 174 0.86 -27.60 21.07
CA ILE A 174 1.86 -28.61 20.63
C ILE A 174 1.31 -30.04 20.63
N ASP A 175 0.22 -30.31 21.31
CA ASP A 175 -0.44 -31.61 21.39
C ASP A 175 -1.75 -31.69 20.60
N TYR A 176 -2.10 -30.65 19.85
CA TYR A 176 -3.33 -30.65 19.02
C TYR A 176 -3.33 -31.80 18.03
N SER A 177 -4.45 -32.50 17.98
CA SER A 177 -4.78 -33.44 16.89
C SER A 177 -4.98 -32.70 15.57
N ASP A 178 -4.99 -33.44 14.47
CA ASP A 178 -5.23 -32.86 13.16
C ASP A 178 -6.62 -32.21 13.03
N GLU A 179 -7.62 -32.71 13.78
CA GLU A 179 -8.96 -32.08 13.83
C GLU A 179 -8.95 -30.75 14.58
N GLU A 180 -8.18 -30.65 15.67
CA GLU A 180 -8.02 -29.41 16.43
C GLU A 180 -7.24 -28.37 15.62
N ILE A 181 -6.21 -28.78 14.87
CA ILE A 181 -5.51 -27.93 13.90
C ILE A 181 -6.48 -27.33 12.88
N SER A 182 -7.38 -28.16 12.28
CA SER A 182 -8.39 -27.68 11.33
C SER A 182 -9.38 -26.71 11.96
N LYS A 183 -9.76 -26.92 13.24
CA LYS A 183 -10.63 -26.00 13.99
C LYS A 183 -9.92 -24.70 14.31
N PHE A 184 -8.69 -24.77 14.77
CA PHE A 184 -7.86 -23.60 15.08
C PHE A 184 -7.67 -22.71 13.85
N LEU A 185 -7.32 -23.31 12.69
CA LEU A 185 -7.17 -22.61 11.42
C LEU A 185 -8.40 -21.77 11.07
N LYS A 186 -9.59 -22.38 11.19
CA LYS A 186 -10.87 -21.72 10.89
C LYS A 186 -11.24 -20.65 11.90
N ALA A 187 -10.98 -20.91 13.20
CA ALA A 187 -11.33 -19.99 14.29
C ALA A 187 -10.51 -18.70 14.24
N HIS A 188 -9.23 -18.78 13.82
CA HIS A 188 -8.32 -17.65 13.72
C HIS A 188 -8.22 -17.05 12.32
N ASP A 189 -8.98 -17.59 11.34
CA ASP A 189 -8.99 -17.14 9.94
C ASP A 189 -7.57 -16.92 9.36
N LEU A 190 -6.71 -17.93 9.50
CA LEU A 190 -5.32 -17.87 9.04
C LEU A 190 -5.22 -18.02 7.52
N ALA A 191 -4.16 -17.46 6.93
CA ALA A 191 -3.81 -17.64 5.51
C ALA A 191 -2.98 -18.91 5.26
N MET A 192 -2.32 -19.42 6.28
CA MET A 192 -1.66 -20.74 6.26
C MET A 192 -2.67 -21.85 5.95
N ASP A 193 -2.21 -22.97 5.40
CA ASP A 193 -3.02 -24.17 5.28
C ASP A 193 -2.79 -25.15 6.47
N GLU A 194 -3.54 -26.24 6.48
CA GLU A 194 -3.43 -27.24 7.54
C GLU A 194 -2.03 -27.85 7.64
N ASN A 195 -1.34 -28.05 6.51
CA ASN A 195 0.01 -28.63 6.51
C ASN A 195 1.04 -27.64 7.07
N ASP A 196 0.88 -26.36 6.74
CA ASP A 196 1.69 -25.30 7.33
C ASP A 196 1.53 -25.28 8.85
N LEU A 197 0.29 -25.31 9.33
CA LEU A 197 0.00 -25.25 10.76
C LEU A 197 0.47 -26.50 11.52
N LYS A 198 0.43 -27.68 10.87
CA LYS A 198 1.06 -28.91 11.40
C LYS A 198 2.57 -28.76 11.52
N MET A 199 3.23 -28.15 10.55
CA MET A 199 4.67 -27.84 10.65
C MET A 199 4.97 -26.88 11.81
N VAL A 200 4.11 -25.89 12.04
CA VAL A 200 4.21 -24.97 13.20
C VAL A 200 4.09 -25.75 14.51
N ARG A 201 3.07 -26.61 14.66
CA ARG A 201 2.91 -27.47 15.83
C ARG A 201 4.17 -28.30 16.08
N ASP A 202 4.67 -28.98 15.06
CA ASP A 202 5.82 -29.86 15.17
C ASP A 202 7.13 -29.10 15.49
N TYR A 203 7.26 -27.86 15.02
CA TYR A 203 8.35 -26.96 15.39
C TYR A 203 8.28 -26.58 16.87
N PHE A 204 7.15 -26.08 17.36
CA PHE A 204 7.01 -25.69 18.76
C PHE A 204 7.07 -26.88 19.72
N LYS A 205 6.66 -28.06 19.27
CA LYS A 205 6.87 -29.31 20.01
C LYS A 205 8.36 -29.63 20.20
N LYS A 206 9.21 -29.38 19.20
CA LYS A 206 10.67 -29.50 19.33
C LYS A 206 11.27 -28.42 20.24
N GLU A 207 10.71 -27.21 20.21
CA GLU A 207 11.07 -26.11 21.13
C GLU A 207 10.58 -26.37 22.57
N ASN A 208 9.75 -27.41 22.79
CA ASN A 208 9.14 -27.79 24.08
C ASN A 208 8.36 -26.63 24.74
N ARG A 209 7.60 -25.91 23.96
CA ARG A 209 6.72 -24.80 24.41
C ARG A 209 5.59 -24.54 23.44
N ASP A 210 4.49 -24.01 23.95
CA ASP A 210 3.40 -23.52 23.12
C ASP A 210 3.71 -22.18 22.45
N PRO A 211 3.18 -21.94 21.25
CA PRO A 211 3.27 -20.63 20.60
C PRO A 211 2.32 -19.61 21.22
N ASN A 212 2.63 -18.35 21.03
CA ASN A 212 1.73 -17.25 21.37
C ASN A 212 1.11 -16.58 20.13
N GLU A 213 0.15 -15.68 20.34
CA GLU A 213 -0.56 -14.95 19.29
C GLU A 213 0.41 -14.25 18.29
N THR A 214 1.46 -13.60 18.82
CA THR A 214 2.43 -12.88 17.97
C THR A 214 3.19 -13.83 17.06
N GLU A 215 3.64 -14.98 17.57
CA GLU A 215 4.40 -15.96 16.78
C GLU A 215 3.56 -16.58 15.67
N ILE A 216 2.30 -16.93 15.96
CA ILE A 216 1.37 -17.46 14.96
C ILE A 216 1.11 -16.41 13.87
N LYS A 217 0.85 -15.14 14.24
CA LYS A 217 0.61 -14.06 13.28
C LYS A 217 1.84 -13.75 12.41
N ILE A 218 3.04 -13.80 12.99
CA ILE A 218 4.30 -13.64 12.23
C ILE A 218 4.42 -14.74 11.18
N LEU A 219 4.27 -16.02 11.57
CA LEU A 219 4.37 -17.14 10.64
C LEU A 219 3.26 -17.12 9.58
N ASP A 220 2.02 -16.79 9.96
CA ASP A 220 0.90 -16.63 9.03
C ASP A 220 1.17 -15.57 7.98
N THR A 221 1.83 -14.47 8.37
CA THR A 221 2.22 -13.40 7.45
C THR A 221 3.37 -13.83 6.54
N TYR A 222 4.47 -14.35 7.09
CA TYR A 222 5.62 -14.82 6.30
C TYR A 222 5.25 -15.93 5.31
N TRP A 223 4.31 -16.80 5.69
CA TRP A 223 3.89 -17.94 4.88
C TRP A 223 2.59 -17.70 4.11
N SER A 224 2.08 -16.48 4.11
CA SER A 224 0.99 -16.08 3.21
C SER A 224 1.42 -16.19 1.75
N ASP A 225 0.47 -16.38 0.83
CA ASP A 225 0.78 -16.41 -0.61
C ASP A 225 1.42 -15.10 -1.10
N HIS A 226 1.06 -13.99 -0.47
CA HIS A 226 1.62 -12.68 -0.76
C HIS A 226 3.14 -12.60 -0.49
N CYS A 227 3.61 -13.10 0.67
CA CYS A 227 5.03 -13.00 1.04
C CYS A 227 5.88 -14.14 0.44
N ARG A 228 5.41 -15.38 0.49
CA ARG A 228 6.19 -16.55 0.01
C ARG A 228 5.92 -16.93 -1.44
N HIS A 229 4.95 -16.30 -2.11
CA HIS A 229 4.56 -16.60 -3.49
C HIS A 229 4.22 -18.09 -3.69
N THR A 230 3.38 -18.66 -2.84
CA THR A 230 3.05 -20.10 -2.79
C THR A 230 2.61 -20.64 -4.14
N THR A 231 1.71 -19.92 -4.82
CA THR A 231 1.21 -20.30 -6.15
C THR A 231 2.34 -20.42 -7.16
N PHE A 232 3.27 -19.46 -7.20
CA PHE A 232 4.43 -19.48 -8.10
C PHE A 232 5.48 -20.53 -7.74
N ASN A 233 5.59 -20.90 -6.46
CA ASN A 233 6.57 -21.86 -5.95
C ASN A 233 6.01 -23.28 -5.82
N THR A 234 4.73 -23.53 -6.15
CA THR A 234 4.14 -24.87 -6.19
C THR A 234 4.88 -25.75 -7.19
N ASN A 235 5.32 -26.93 -6.74
CA ASN A 235 6.00 -27.91 -7.59
C ASN A 235 5.04 -28.51 -8.60
N LEU A 236 5.40 -28.45 -9.89
CA LEU A 236 4.54 -28.83 -11.00
C LEU A 236 5.01 -30.12 -11.67
N GLU A 237 4.10 -31.08 -11.82
CA GLU A 237 4.23 -32.21 -12.75
C GLU A 237 3.45 -31.86 -14.02
N ILE A 238 4.15 -31.70 -15.16
CA ILE A 238 3.55 -31.14 -16.38
C ILE A 238 3.48 -32.20 -17.45
N ASP A 239 2.27 -32.42 -18.01
CA ASP A 239 2.01 -33.24 -19.20
C ASP A 239 1.38 -32.37 -20.31
N ILE A 240 2.03 -32.30 -21.46
CA ILE A 240 1.56 -31.52 -22.61
C ILE A 240 1.15 -32.48 -23.73
N LYS A 241 -0.17 -32.54 -23.99
CA LYS A 241 -0.74 -33.35 -25.06
C LYS A 241 -1.03 -32.47 -26.26
N ALA A 242 -0.02 -32.30 -27.11
CA ALA A 242 -0.15 -31.46 -28.31
C ALA A 242 -1.14 -32.05 -29.32
N LYS A 243 -2.13 -31.24 -29.70
CA LYS A 243 -3.16 -31.58 -30.72
C LYS A 243 -3.25 -30.57 -31.84
N THR A 244 -2.71 -29.38 -31.65
CA THR A 244 -2.75 -28.27 -32.59
C THR A 244 -1.34 -27.71 -32.81
N ILE A 245 -1.18 -26.86 -33.83
CA ILE A 245 0.10 -26.15 -34.08
C ILE A 245 0.49 -25.27 -32.89
N LEU A 246 -0.47 -24.70 -32.19
CA LEU A 246 -0.21 -23.90 -30.98
C LEU A 246 0.30 -24.76 -29.84
N ASP A 247 -0.26 -25.97 -29.66
CA ASP A 247 0.21 -26.91 -28.65
C ASP A 247 1.64 -27.36 -28.91
N GLU A 248 1.97 -27.61 -30.19
CA GLU A 248 3.35 -27.92 -30.57
C GLU A 248 4.31 -26.78 -30.27
N ALA A 249 3.91 -25.52 -30.52
CA ALA A 249 4.72 -24.36 -30.19
C ALA A 249 4.97 -24.24 -28.67
N ILE A 250 3.94 -24.50 -27.85
CA ILE A 250 4.05 -24.51 -26.38
C ILE A 250 4.93 -25.65 -25.91
N LYS A 251 4.77 -26.85 -26.47
CA LYS A 251 5.61 -28.02 -26.18
C LYS A 251 7.08 -27.75 -26.50
N ASN A 252 7.36 -27.20 -27.67
CA ASN A 252 8.70 -26.80 -28.09
C ASN A 252 9.32 -25.75 -27.14
N SER A 253 8.51 -24.82 -26.63
CA SER A 253 8.95 -23.81 -25.66
C SER A 253 9.27 -24.46 -24.31
N PHE A 254 8.48 -25.45 -23.88
CA PHE A 254 8.74 -26.21 -22.69
C PHE A 254 10.00 -27.07 -22.79
N GLU A 255 10.23 -27.72 -23.94
CA GLU A 255 11.46 -28.46 -24.20
C GLU A 255 12.70 -27.55 -24.18
N LYS A 256 12.62 -26.34 -24.73
CA LYS A 256 13.69 -25.33 -24.61
C LYS A 256 13.93 -24.94 -23.15
N TYR A 257 12.88 -24.78 -22.36
CA TYR A 257 13.00 -24.51 -20.92
C TYR A 257 13.74 -25.65 -20.20
N LEU A 258 13.38 -26.92 -20.46
CA LEU A 258 14.06 -28.07 -19.87
C LEU A 258 15.55 -28.10 -20.25
N LYS A 259 15.86 -27.83 -21.53
CA LYS A 259 17.25 -27.74 -22.00
C LYS A 259 18.05 -26.64 -21.29
N MET A 260 17.46 -25.46 -21.09
CA MET A 260 18.12 -24.38 -20.32
C MET A 260 18.36 -24.80 -18.86
N ARG A 261 17.43 -25.53 -18.24
CA ARG A 261 17.61 -26.07 -16.88
C ARG A 261 18.78 -27.04 -16.80
N ASP A 262 18.88 -27.95 -17.79
CA ASP A 262 19.97 -28.95 -17.85
C ASP A 262 21.32 -28.26 -18.06
N GLU A 263 21.42 -27.28 -18.96
CA GLU A 263 22.65 -26.50 -19.16
C GLU A 263 23.06 -25.68 -17.91
N LEU A 264 22.09 -25.26 -17.08
CA LEU A 264 22.32 -24.54 -15.83
C LEU A 264 22.44 -25.46 -14.60
N GLU A 265 22.37 -26.77 -14.79
CA GLU A 265 22.42 -27.80 -13.72
C GLU A 265 21.39 -27.60 -12.59
N ILE A 266 20.19 -27.06 -12.93
CA ILE A 266 19.14 -26.77 -11.96
C ILE A 266 18.40 -28.04 -11.55
N LYS A 267 18.60 -28.49 -10.31
CA LYS A 267 17.96 -29.68 -9.72
C LYS A 267 16.64 -29.39 -8.97
N LYS A 268 16.36 -28.13 -8.67
CA LYS A 268 15.10 -27.74 -7.98
C LYS A 268 13.88 -28.15 -8.80
N PRO A 269 12.73 -28.44 -8.17
CA PRO A 269 11.48 -28.76 -8.88
C PRO A 269 11.06 -27.67 -9.90
N ILE A 270 10.25 -28.08 -10.86
CA ILE A 270 9.64 -27.15 -11.83
C ILE A 270 8.52 -26.39 -11.14
N ASN A 271 8.47 -25.07 -11.30
CA ASN A 271 7.42 -24.21 -10.80
C ASN A 271 7.28 -22.95 -11.67
N LEU A 272 6.22 -22.15 -11.48
CA LEU A 272 5.97 -20.97 -12.28
C LEU A 272 7.08 -19.91 -12.11
N MET A 273 7.66 -19.77 -10.92
CA MET A 273 8.78 -18.85 -10.68
C MET A 273 9.98 -19.21 -11.53
N SER A 274 10.24 -20.51 -11.71
CA SER A 274 11.34 -20.98 -12.56
C SER A 274 11.10 -20.68 -14.04
N PHE A 275 9.84 -20.74 -14.52
CA PHE A 275 9.51 -20.31 -15.89
C PHE A 275 9.80 -18.83 -16.09
N GLY A 276 9.36 -17.98 -15.16
CA GLY A 276 9.54 -16.54 -15.24
C GLY A 276 11.01 -16.10 -15.19
N THR A 277 11.89 -16.88 -14.57
CA THR A 277 13.28 -16.47 -14.30
C THR A 277 14.36 -17.22 -15.09
N ILE A 278 14.01 -18.33 -15.75
CA ILE A 278 15.00 -19.20 -16.42
C ILE A 278 15.77 -18.49 -17.50
N LEU A 279 15.10 -17.72 -18.37
CA LEU A 279 15.72 -17.05 -19.49
C LEU A 279 16.78 -16.05 -19.02
N SER A 280 16.45 -15.22 -18.00
CA SER A 280 17.41 -14.27 -17.43
C SER A 280 18.64 -14.97 -16.85
N LYS A 281 18.44 -16.10 -16.14
CA LYS A 281 19.53 -16.90 -15.59
C LYS A 281 20.40 -17.50 -16.70
N TYR A 282 19.76 -17.99 -17.76
CA TYR A 282 20.44 -18.59 -18.91
C TYR A 282 21.27 -17.55 -19.68
N MET A 283 20.66 -16.41 -20.03
CA MET A 283 21.36 -15.32 -20.72
C MET A 283 22.55 -14.82 -19.89
N ARG A 284 22.34 -14.64 -18.58
CA ARG A 284 23.41 -14.25 -17.68
C ARG A 284 24.57 -15.24 -17.64
N SER A 285 24.30 -16.55 -17.71
CA SER A 285 25.36 -17.57 -17.80
C SER A 285 26.16 -17.49 -19.09
N LYS A 286 25.64 -16.81 -20.12
CA LYS A 286 26.29 -16.53 -21.41
C LYS A 286 26.91 -15.14 -21.48
N ASN A 287 26.96 -14.40 -20.36
CA ASN A 287 27.48 -13.02 -20.24
C ASN A 287 26.68 -11.99 -21.06
N ASP A 288 25.37 -12.20 -21.27
CA ASP A 288 24.52 -11.25 -22.00
C ASP A 288 23.96 -10.10 -21.11
N PHE A 289 24.17 -10.17 -19.78
CA PHE A 289 23.71 -9.17 -18.81
C PHE A 289 24.84 -8.68 -17.89
N ASP A 290 25.93 -8.22 -18.49
CA ASP A 290 27.10 -7.71 -17.75
C ASP A 290 26.82 -6.44 -16.96
N ASP A 291 25.79 -5.70 -17.37
CA ASP A 291 25.32 -4.48 -16.71
C ASP A 291 24.33 -4.75 -15.55
N LEU A 292 23.86 -5.98 -15.36
CA LEU A 292 22.96 -6.31 -14.26
C LEU A 292 23.70 -6.34 -12.92
N GLU A 293 23.28 -5.53 -11.96
CA GLU A 293 23.77 -5.61 -10.59
C GLU A 293 23.24 -6.89 -9.89
N VAL A 294 24.16 -7.63 -9.30
CA VAL A 294 23.82 -8.81 -8.49
C VAL A 294 24.11 -8.52 -7.04
N SER A 295 23.08 -8.46 -6.22
CA SER A 295 23.21 -8.22 -4.78
C SER A 295 22.23 -9.08 -3.98
N SER A 296 22.41 -9.12 -2.64
CA SER A 296 21.45 -9.72 -1.72
C SER A 296 20.22 -8.82 -1.43
N GLU A 297 20.26 -7.57 -1.87
CA GLU A 297 19.13 -6.64 -1.78
C GLU A 297 18.42 -6.64 -3.15
N ILE A 298 17.23 -7.22 -3.19
CA ILE A 298 16.50 -7.56 -4.43
C ILE A 298 15.17 -6.81 -4.57
N ASN A 299 14.94 -5.77 -3.75
CA ASN A 299 13.68 -5.03 -3.73
C ASN A 299 13.40 -4.30 -5.06
N ALA A 300 14.45 -3.91 -5.79
CA ALA A 300 14.35 -3.35 -7.14
C ALA A 300 15.40 -3.97 -8.07
N CYS A 301 15.09 -4.05 -9.37
CA CYS A 301 16.06 -4.44 -10.37
C CYS A 301 17.04 -3.28 -10.61
N SER A 302 18.34 -3.54 -10.56
CA SER A 302 19.40 -2.54 -10.73
C SER A 302 20.33 -2.89 -11.88
N VAL A 303 20.64 -1.92 -12.72
CA VAL A 303 21.63 -2.04 -13.81
C VAL A 303 22.66 -0.92 -13.73
N TYR A 304 23.90 -1.24 -14.12
CA TYR A 304 24.97 -0.26 -14.22
C TYR A 304 24.82 0.59 -15.48
N VAL A 305 24.85 1.91 -15.31
CA VAL A 305 24.79 2.85 -16.44
C VAL A 305 25.83 3.96 -16.29
N LYS A 306 26.27 4.52 -17.41
CA LYS A 306 27.10 5.71 -17.47
C LYS A 306 26.23 6.94 -17.67
N VAL A 307 26.31 7.90 -16.77
CA VAL A 307 25.52 9.13 -16.82
C VAL A 307 26.46 10.32 -17.03
N ARG A 308 26.10 11.19 -17.96
CA ARG A 308 26.79 12.47 -18.15
C ARG A 308 26.29 13.46 -17.12
N VAL A 309 27.20 13.92 -16.26
CA VAL A 309 26.90 14.87 -15.18
C VAL A 309 27.74 16.12 -15.37
N GLU A 310 27.08 17.26 -15.39
CA GLU A 310 27.77 18.54 -15.41
C GLU A 310 28.10 18.98 -13.97
N LYS A 311 29.40 19.11 -13.68
CA LYS A 311 29.91 19.66 -12.41
C LYS A 311 30.87 20.79 -12.69
N ASN A 312 30.57 21.98 -12.12
CA ASN A 312 31.40 23.17 -12.28
C ASN A 312 31.70 23.55 -13.75
N GLY A 313 30.71 23.44 -14.61
CA GLY A 313 30.82 23.74 -16.06
C GLY A 313 31.64 22.71 -16.86
N LYS A 314 31.93 21.55 -16.28
CA LYS A 314 32.60 20.43 -16.96
C LYS A 314 31.68 19.21 -16.98
N GLU A 315 31.58 18.60 -18.16
CA GLU A 315 30.88 17.33 -18.33
C GLU A 315 31.78 16.19 -17.84
N ASN A 316 31.26 15.36 -16.95
CA ASN A 316 31.90 14.15 -16.43
C ASN A 316 31.01 12.94 -16.74
N LEU A 317 31.62 11.78 -16.96
CA LEU A 317 30.92 10.53 -17.11
C LEU A 317 31.03 9.76 -15.80
N GLU A 318 29.89 9.57 -15.11
CA GLU A 318 29.83 8.94 -13.79
C GLU A 318 29.09 7.60 -13.84
N ASP A 319 29.51 6.67 -12.97
CA ASP A 319 28.84 5.39 -12.80
C ASP A 319 27.61 5.54 -11.91
N TYR A 320 26.47 5.08 -12.40
CA TYR A 320 25.19 5.06 -11.69
C TYR A 320 24.60 3.66 -11.66
N LEU A 321 23.76 3.43 -10.67
CA LEU A 321 22.77 2.36 -10.66
C LEU A 321 21.43 2.95 -11.11
N LEU A 322 20.91 2.44 -12.21
CA LEU A 322 19.55 2.70 -12.67
C LEU A 322 18.66 1.58 -12.13
N MET A 323 17.59 1.94 -11.44
CA MET A 323 16.69 0.99 -10.81
C MET A 323 15.29 1.07 -11.40
N PHE A 324 14.68 -0.09 -11.57
CA PHE A 324 13.29 -0.26 -11.96
C PHE A 324 12.56 -1.09 -10.92
N LYS A 325 11.39 -0.62 -10.51
CA LYS A 325 10.45 -1.35 -9.67
C LYS A 325 9.04 -1.22 -10.21
N ASN A 326 8.32 -2.32 -10.22
CA ASN A 326 6.86 -2.31 -10.35
C ASN A 326 6.25 -2.92 -9.10
N GLU A 327 5.16 -2.31 -8.64
CA GLU A 327 4.42 -2.71 -7.44
C GLU A 327 2.97 -2.97 -7.81
N THR A 328 2.43 -4.12 -7.39
CA THR A 328 1.00 -4.39 -7.51
C THR A 328 0.33 -4.25 -6.14
N HIS A 329 -0.76 -3.49 -6.09
CA HIS A 329 -1.48 -3.20 -4.86
C HIS A 329 -2.99 -3.39 -5.07
N ASN A 330 -3.37 -4.62 -5.44
CA ASN A 330 -4.69 -4.96 -5.95
C ASN A 330 -5.77 -4.92 -4.87
N HIS A 331 -5.60 -5.71 -3.81
CA HIS A 331 -6.58 -5.87 -2.73
C HIS A 331 -6.85 -4.55 -1.97
N PRO A 332 -5.85 -3.83 -1.48
CA PRO A 332 -6.11 -2.56 -0.80
C PRO A 332 -6.78 -1.51 -1.70
N THR A 333 -6.43 -1.47 -2.99
CA THR A 333 -7.07 -0.55 -3.95
C THR A 333 -8.52 -0.93 -4.24
N GLU A 334 -8.87 -2.21 -4.17
CA GLU A 334 -10.23 -2.67 -4.38
C GLU A 334 -11.16 -2.31 -3.20
N ILE A 335 -10.66 -2.42 -1.97
CA ILE A 335 -11.45 -2.14 -0.76
C ILE A 335 -11.50 -0.65 -0.41
N GLU A 336 -10.41 0.08 -0.57
CA GLU A 336 -10.33 1.55 -0.40
C GLU A 336 -9.48 2.14 -1.54
N PRO A 337 -10.12 2.53 -2.66
CA PRO A 337 -9.41 2.82 -3.90
C PRO A 337 -8.46 4.00 -3.86
N PHE A 338 -8.78 5.06 -3.11
CA PHE A 338 -7.94 6.25 -3.05
C PHE A 338 -6.65 5.99 -2.28
N GLY A 339 -6.74 5.46 -1.07
CA GLY A 339 -5.58 5.15 -0.23
C GLY A 339 -4.77 3.99 -0.78
N GLY A 340 -5.44 2.92 -1.26
CA GLY A 340 -4.76 1.77 -1.84
C GLY A 340 -3.91 2.12 -3.06
N ALA A 341 -4.43 2.94 -3.98
CA ALA A 341 -3.65 3.39 -5.14
C ALA A 341 -2.55 4.40 -4.75
N SER A 342 -2.79 5.24 -3.74
CA SER A 342 -1.74 6.11 -3.17
C SER A 342 -0.58 5.28 -2.63
N THR A 343 -0.89 4.25 -1.85
CA THR A 343 0.08 3.35 -1.24
C THR A 343 0.81 2.49 -2.29
N CYS A 344 0.14 2.13 -3.39
CA CYS A 344 0.77 1.47 -4.53
C CYS A 344 1.99 2.27 -5.05
N LEU A 345 1.82 3.59 -5.22
CA LEU A 345 2.94 4.45 -5.61
C LEU A 345 3.98 4.57 -4.49
N GLY A 346 3.54 4.72 -3.23
CA GLY A 346 4.43 4.80 -2.08
C GLY A 346 5.35 3.57 -1.95
N GLY A 347 4.80 2.36 -2.03
CA GLY A 347 5.57 1.11 -2.03
C GLY A 347 6.54 1.02 -3.21
N ALA A 348 6.07 1.36 -4.42
CA ALA A 348 6.92 1.39 -5.60
C ALA A 348 8.13 2.34 -5.44
N ILE A 349 7.99 3.44 -4.68
CA ILE A 349 9.06 4.39 -4.39
C ILE A 349 10.02 3.82 -3.34
N ARG A 350 9.51 3.26 -2.25
CA ARG A 350 10.33 2.82 -1.11
C ARG A 350 11.25 1.66 -1.43
N ASP A 351 10.87 0.77 -2.34
CA ASP A 351 11.75 -0.32 -2.75
C ASP A 351 13.07 0.18 -3.37
N PRO A 352 13.07 1.08 -4.37
CA PRO A 352 14.30 1.70 -4.83
C PRO A 352 15.01 2.55 -3.76
N LEU A 353 14.28 3.18 -2.81
CA LEU A 353 14.90 3.82 -1.66
C LEU A 353 15.69 2.82 -0.80
N SER A 354 15.19 1.59 -0.63
CA SER A 354 15.95 0.50 0.00
C SER A 354 17.29 0.27 -0.72
N GLY A 355 17.33 0.47 -2.03
CA GLY A 355 18.54 0.50 -2.86
C GLY A 355 19.33 1.82 -2.78
N ARG A 356 18.99 2.77 -1.91
CA ARG A 356 19.59 4.12 -1.75
C ARG A 356 19.46 4.99 -2.99
N SER A 357 18.42 4.77 -3.81
CA SER A 357 18.21 5.55 -5.03
C SER A 357 17.08 6.56 -4.88
N TYR A 358 17.12 7.59 -5.71
CA TYR A 358 16.07 8.60 -5.80
C TYR A 358 15.18 8.31 -7.01
N VAL A 359 13.86 8.38 -6.80
CA VAL A 359 12.88 8.12 -7.85
C VAL A 359 12.62 9.37 -8.68
N TYR A 360 12.76 9.26 -10.00
CA TYR A 360 12.63 10.36 -10.95
C TYR A 360 11.33 10.33 -11.76
N GLN A 361 10.78 9.15 -12.01
CA GLN A 361 9.63 8.97 -12.89
C GLN A 361 8.73 7.85 -12.40
N ALA A 362 7.40 8.10 -12.42
CA ALA A 362 6.38 7.09 -12.18
C ALA A 362 5.62 6.74 -13.46
N MET A 363 5.05 5.55 -13.46
CA MET A 363 4.13 5.03 -14.46
C MET A 363 3.00 4.29 -13.76
N ARG A 364 1.83 4.22 -14.39
CA ARG A 364 0.67 3.50 -13.85
C ARG A 364 0.00 2.66 -14.93
N ILE A 365 -0.14 1.36 -14.66
CA ILE A 365 -0.85 0.41 -15.53
C ILE A 365 -1.87 -0.34 -14.67
N THR A 366 -3.12 -0.32 -15.09
CA THR A 366 -4.22 -0.89 -14.30
C THR A 366 -5.09 -1.80 -15.13
N GLY A 367 -5.76 -2.74 -14.45
CA GLY A 367 -6.81 -3.58 -15.01
C GLY A 367 -8.11 -3.39 -14.23
N ALA A 368 -9.20 -3.10 -14.93
CA ALA A 368 -10.52 -2.86 -14.38
C ALA A 368 -11.60 -3.66 -15.11
N GLY A 369 -12.70 -3.90 -14.44
CA GLY A 369 -13.95 -4.33 -15.09
C GLY A 369 -14.57 -3.17 -15.88
N ASN A 370 -15.78 -3.41 -16.41
CA ASN A 370 -16.46 -2.40 -17.21
C ASN A 370 -16.93 -1.20 -16.36
N ILE A 371 -16.28 -0.04 -16.52
CA ILE A 371 -16.61 1.20 -15.80
C ILE A 371 -17.95 1.83 -16.24
N LEU A 372 -18.55 1.35 -17.32
CA LEU A 372 -19.86 1.80 -17.81
C LEU A 372 -21.01 0.92 -17.27
N GLU A 373 -20.70 -0.10 -16.46
CA GLU A 373 -21.70 -0.96 -15.85
C GLU A 373 -22.60 -0.14 -14.90
N ASP A 374 -23.90 -0.41 -14.94
CA ASP A 374 -24.86 0.20 -14.02
C ASP A 374 -24.54 -0.17 -12.56
N VAL A 375 -24.76 0.77 -11.64
CA VAL A 375 -24.47 0.55 -10.21
C VAL A 375 -25.24 -0.64 -9.63
N ASP A 376 -26.47 -0.86 -10.10
CA ASP A 376 -27.33 -1.99 -9.65
C ASP A 376 -26.78 -3.37 -10.06
N LYS A 377 -25.82 -3.44 -10.97
CA LYS A 377 -25.13 -4.65 -11.39
C LYS A 377 -23.81 -4.87 -10.68
N THR A 378 -23.49 -4.02 -9.71
CA THR A 378 -22.28 -4.17 -8.92
C THR A 378 -22.27 -5.52 -8.22
N MET A 379 -21.15 -6.25 -8.33
CA MET A 379 -20.94 -7.51 -7.65
C MET A 379 -21.08 -7.32 -6.14
N GLU A 380 -21.80 -8.24 -5.49
CA GLU A 380 -22.03 -8.18 -4.05
C GLU A 380 -20.70 -8.16 -3.26
N GLY A 381 -20.62 -7.32 -2.23
CA GLY A 381 -19.39 -7.13 -1.45
C GLY A 381 -18.32 -6.27 -2.13
N LYS A 382 -18.61 -5.65 -3.27
CA LYS A 382 -17.66 -4.80 -4.00
C LYS A 382 -18.16 -3.38 -4.22
N LEU A 383 -17.23 -2.48 -4.47
CA LEU A 383 -17.54 -1.13 -4.92
C LEU A 383 -17.82 -1.14 -6.44
N PRO A 384 -18.65 -0.18 -6.95
CA PRO A 384 -18.85 -0.04 -8.40
C PRO A 384 -17.53 0.20 -9.15
N GLN A 385 -17.33 -0.50 -10.29
CA GLN A 385 -16.08 -0.43 -11.06
C GLN A 385 -15.66 0.99 -11.43
N ARG A 386 -16.61 1.84 -11.78
CA ARG A 386 -16.36 3.25 -12.06
C ARG A 386 -15.85 4.02 -10.84
N LYS A 387 -16.40 3.76 -9.65
CA LYS A 387 -15.98 4.38 -8.38
C LYS A 387 -14.55 3.97 -8.06
N ILE A 388 -14.21 2.68 -8.19
CA ILE A 388 -12.87 2.16 -7.97
C ILE A 388 -11.89 2.85 -8.92
N SER A 389 -12.10 2.79 -10.24
CA SER A 389 -11.18 3.36 -11.24
C SER A 389 -10.97 4.86 -11.04
N LYS A 390 -12.05 5.61 -10.76
CA LYS A 390 -11.99 7.06 -10.54
C LYS A 390 -11.20 7.44 -9.30
N LEU A 391 -11.50 6.81 -8.17
CA LEU A 391 -10.85 7.11 -6.88
C LEU A 391 -9.40 6.64 -6.87
N ALA A 392 -9.10 5.46 -7.45
CA ALA A 392 -7.75 4.96 -7.58
C ALA A 392 -6.86 5.90 -8.42
N ALA A 393 -7.35 6.37 -9.56
CA ALA A 393 -6.63 7.35 -10.37
C ALA A 393 -6.37 8.66 -9.60
N LYS A 394 -7.37 9.16 -8.87
CA LYS A 394 -7.22 10.36 -8.02
C LYS A 394 -6.23 10.13 -6.88
N GLY A 395 -6.24 8.97 -6.23
CA GLY A 395 -5.33 8.65 -5.13
C GLY A 395 -3.87 8.58 -5.59
N TYR A 396 -3.60 7.85 -6.65
CA TYR A 396 -2.26 7.73 -7.23
C TYR A 396 -1.72 9.10 -7.69
N SER A 397 -2.53 9.87 -8.43
CA SER A 397 -2.18 11.23 -8.88
C SER A 397 -1.93 12.18 -7.71
N SER A 398 -2.80 12.17 -6.70
CA SER A 398 -2.65 13.01 -5.50
C SER A 398 -1.34 12.74 -4.77
N TYR A 399 -0.98 11.47 -4.62
CA TYR A 399 0.27 11.07 -3.97
C TYR A 399 1.48 11.59 -4.74
N GLY A 400 1.55 11.32 -6.06
CA GLY A 400 2.63 11.80 -6.92
C GLY A 400 2.77 13.32 -6.91
N ASN A 401 1.63 14.04 -7.00
CA ASN A 401 1.63 15.50 -6.98
C ASN A 401 2.16 16.08 -5.65
N GLN A 402 1.81 15.49 -4.52
CA GLN A 402 2.27 15.96 -3.20
C GLN A 402 3.78 15.77 -3.00
N ILE A 403 4.36 14.72 -3.55
CA ILE A 403 5.81 14.46 -3.44
C ILE A 403 6.63 15.12 -4.56
N GLY A 404 5.99 15.62 -5.60
CA GLY A 404 6.65 16.20 -6.77
C GLY A 404 7.19 15.15 -7.75
N LEU A 405 6.50 14.01 -7.88
CA LEU A 405 6.85 12.93 -8.80
C LEU A 405 5.83 12.83 -9.93
N ALA A 406 6.27 13.09 -11.15
CA ALA A 406 5.43 13.00 -12.34
C ALA A 406 5.13 11.55 -12.73
N THR A 407 3.86 11.28 -13.11
CA THR A 407 3.45 10.00 -13.70
C THR A 407 3.42 10.15 -15.22
N GLY A 408 4.48 9.70 -15.91
CA GLY A 408 4.70 9.94 -17.33
C GLY A 408 3.98 8.96 -18.26
N PHE A 409 3.47 7.85 -17.76
CA PHE A 409 2.69 6.88 -18.53
C PHE A 409 1.52 6.39 -17.68
N VAL A 410 0.30 6.45 -18.25
CA VAL A 410 -0.93 6.00 -17.60
C VAL A 410 -1.76 5.21 -18.60
N LYS A 411 -2.11 3.97 -18.25
CA LYS A 411 -2.95 3.09 -19.07
C LYS A 411 -3.85 2.24 -18.18
N GLU A 412 -5.16 2.21 -18.50
CA GLU A 412 -6.11 1.26 -17.90
C GLU A 412 -6.59 0.28 -18.96
N ILE A 413 -6.57 -1.01 -18.66
CA ILE A 413 -7.02 -2.11 -19.51
C ILE A 413 -8.33 -2.63 -18.92
N PHE A 414 -9.33 -2.86 -19.77
CA PHE A 414 -10.65 -3.30 -19.37
C PHE A 414 -10.90 -4.74 -19.76
N HIS A 415 -11.21 -5.59 -18.79
CA HIS A 415 -11.57 -6.99 -19.00
C HIS A 415 -12.47 -7.47 -17.87
N GLU A 416 -13.45 -8.33 -18.18
CA GLU A 416 -14.42 -8.86 -17.19
C GLU A 416 -13.72 -9.58 -16.01
N GLY A 417 -12.60 -10.25 -16.24
CA GLY A 417 -11.83 -10.91 -15.19
C GLY A 417 -11.37 -9.97 -14.08
N TYR A 418 -11.13 -8.69 -14.37
CA TYR A 418 -10.76 -7.69 -13.37
C TYR A 418 -11.93 -7.23 -12.47
N LYS A 419 -13.15 -7.66 -12.76
CA LYS A 419 -14.29 -7.47 -11.89
C LYS A 419 -14.17 -8.31 -10.61
N ALA A 420 -13.62 -9.52 -10.74
CA ALA A 420 -13.33 -10.40 -9.60
C ALA A 420 -12.16 -9.88 -8.75
N LYS A 421 -11.10 -9.39 -9.39
CA LYS A 421 -9.92 -8.80 -8.73
C LYS A 421 -9.32 -7.73 -9.63
N ARG A 422 -9.37 -6.48 -9.16
CA ARG A 422 -8.71 -5.36 -9.83
C ARG A 422 -7.19 -5.57 -9.87
N MET A 423 -6.55 -5.12 -10.94
CA MET A 423 -5.11 -4.94 -10.98
C MET A 423 -4.77 -3.45 -10.84
N GLU A 424 -4.05 -3.10 -9.80
CA GLU A 424 -3.42 -1.79 -9.63
C GLU A 424 -1.91 -1.99 -9.66
N CYS A 425 -1.24 -1.48 -10.69
CA CYS A 425 0.20 -1.62 -10.84
C CYS A 425 0.82 -0.23 -11.02
N GLY A 426 1.68 0.13 -10.09
CA GLY A 426 2.57 1.26 -10.16
C GLY A 426 3.97 0.81 -10.60
N ALA A 427 4.66 1.63 -11.38
CA ALA A 427 6.06 1.38 -11.72
C ALA A 427 6.86 2.67 -11.61
N VAL A 428 8.13 2.56 -11.25
CA VAL A 428 9.01 3.72 -11.11
C VAL A 428 10.39 3.45 -11.67
N ILE A 429 11.04 4.54 -12.07
CA ILE A 429 12.45 4.55 -12.47
C ILE A 429 13.20 5.44 -11.47
N ALA A 430 14.26 4.87 -10.92
CA ALA A 430 15.10 5.53 -9.93
C ALA A 430 16.58 5.41 -10.30
N ALA A 431 17.42 6.26 -9.71
CA ALA A 431 18.85 6.18 -9.92
C ALA A 431 19.63 6.66 -8.69
N ALA A 432 20.83 6.14 -8.53
CA ALA A 432 21.81 6.58 -7.54
C ALA A 432 23.23 6.56 -8.12
N PRO A 433 24.12 7.49 -7.70
CA PRO A 433 25.54 7.32 -7.94
C PRO A 433 26.01 6.00 -7.33
N LYS A 434 26.71 5.17 -8.11
CA LYS A 434 27.19 3.86 -7.66
C LYS A 434 27.99 3.94 -6.36
N GLU A 435 28.79 4.98 -6.19
CA GLU A 435 29.62 5.21 -5.00
C GLU A 435 28.83 5.41 -3.69
N ASN A 436 27.53 5.78 -3.78
CA ASN A 436 26.66 5.98 -2.64
C ASN A 436 26.07 4.67 -2.13
N VAL A 437 26.07 3.62 -2.94
CA VAL A 437 25.41 2.36 -2.64
C VAL A 437 26.43 1.34 -2.17
N LYS A 438 26.53 1.13 -0.87
CA LYS A 438 27.40 0.15 -0.26
C LYS A 438 26.63 -1.14 0.02
N ARG A 439 27.07 -2.26 -0.53
CA ARG A 439 26.50 -3.60 -0.27
C ARG A 439 27.32 -4.28 0.81
N LEU A 440 27.12 -3.89 2.07
CA LEU A 440 27.88 -4.40 3.21
C LEU A 440 27.10 -5.48 3.95
N ARG A 441 27.78 -6.56 4.33
CA ARG A 441 27.19 -7.59 5.19
C ARG A 441 27.05 -7.05 6.63
N PRO A 442 25.86 -7.16 7.24
CA PRO A 442 25.67 -6.79 8.65
C PRO A 442 26.57 -7.60 9.58
N LYS A 443 26.89 -7.03 10.73
CA LYS A 443 27.73 -7.63 11.77
C LYS A 443 26.98 -7.61 13.10
N LYS A 444 27.36 -8.50 14.02
CA LYS A 444 26.90 -8.45 15.40
C LYS A 444 27.08 -7.04 15.98
N ASP A 445 26.12 -6.61 16.76
CA ASP A 445 26.01 -5.27 17.38
C ASP A 445 25.74 -4.12 16.41
N ASP A 446 25.57 -4.36 15.11
CA ASP A 446 24.96 -3.37 14.22
C ASP A 446 23.54 -3.09 14.69
N ILE A 447 23.05 -1.88 14.45
CA ILE A 447 21.75 -1.43 14.94
C ILE A 447 20.75 -1.22 13.82
N VAL A 448 19.47 -1.41 14.14
CA VAL A 448 18.36 -1.12 13.24
C VAL A 448 17.57 0.08 13.74
N LEU A 449 17.52 1.11 12.92
CA LEU A 449 16.66 2.27 13.12
C LEU A 449 15.39 2.12 12.28
N LEU A 450 14.25 2.30 12.92
CA LEU A 450 12.98 2.54 12.24
C LEU A 450 12.85 4.05 12.04
N ILE A 451 12.71 4.49 10.80
CA ILE A 451 12.61 5.91 10.45
C ILE A 451 11.35 6.21 9.65
N GLY A 452 10.85 7.44 9.74
CA GLY A 452 9.67 7.92 9.03
C GLY A 452 8.40 7.94 9.88
N GLY A 453 7.27 7.53 9.32
CA GLY A 453 5.96 7.59 9.94
C GLY A 453 5.80 6.71 11.19
N ARG A 454 4.78 7.02 11.99
CA ARG A 454 4.44 6.25 13.19
C ARG A 454 3.54 5.06 12.86
N THR A 455 3.56 4.04 13.73
CA THR A 455 2.80 2.80 13.58
C THR A 455 1.37 2.93 14.13
N GLY A 456 0.39 2.50 13.38
CA GLY A 456 -1.01 2.41 13.75
C GLY A 456 -1.62 1.06 13.38
N ARG A 457 -2.96 0.93 13.43
CA ARG A 457 -3.69 -0.26 12.95
C ARG A 457 -3.89 -0.23 11.43
N ASP A 458 -2.88 0.13 10.67
CA ASP A 458 -2.95 0.22 9.21
C ASP A 458 -2.44 -1.09 8.59
N GLY A 459 -3.20 -1.66 7.67
CA GLY A 459 -2.80 -2.84 6.91
C GLY A 459 -2.65 -4.13 7.72
N ILE A 460 -3.14 -4.17 8.98
CA ILE A 460 -3.09 -5.39 9.80
C ILE A 460 -3.86 -6.50 9.09
N GLY A 461 -3.17 -7.57 8.74
CA GLY A 461 -3.72 -8.65 7.95
C GLY A 461 -3.87 -8.34 6.45
N GLY A 462 -3.26 -7.26 5.94
CA GLY A 462 -3.28 -6.92 4.51
C GLY A 462 -2.64 -8.00 3.64
N ALA A 463 -1.48 -8.50 4.03
CA ALA A 463 -0.80 -9.60 3.34
C ALA A 463 -1.63 -10.88 3.34
N THR A 464 -2.21 -11.26 4.48
CA THR A 464 -3.05 -12.46 4.60
C THR A 464 -4.40 -12.28 3.88
N GLY A 465 -5.03 -11.10 3.96
CA GLY A 465 -6.26 -10.75 3.24
C GLY A 465 -6.08 -10.76 1.72
N SER A 466 -4.93 -10.32 1.23
CA SER A 466 -4.58 -10.37 -0.21
C SER A 466 -4.53 -11.80 -0.75
N SER A 467 -4.28 -12.79 0.12
CA SER A 467 -4.21 -14.22 -0.21
C SER A 467 -5.56 -14.93 -0.19
N LYS A 468 -6.66 -14.26 0.19
CA LYS A 468 -7.99 -14.83 0.35
C LYS A 468 -8.98 -14.35 -0.70
N SER A 469 -10.03 -15.15 -0.94
CA SER A 469 -11.19 -14.70 -1.73
C SER A 469 -12.09 -13.78 -0.90
N HIS A 470 -12.58 -12.69 -1.50
CA HIS A 470 -13.57 -11.82 -0.86
C HIS A 470 -14.86 -12.57 -0.51
N LYS A 471 -15.33 -12.38 0.72
CA LYS A 471 -16.64 -12.83 1.21
C LYS A 471 -17.47 -11.62 1.63
N LEU A 472 -18.78 -11.74 1.64
CA LEU A 472 -19.71 -10.69 2.10
C LEU A 472 -19.41 -10.14 3.50
N THR A 473 -18.90 -11.00 4.38
CA THR A 473 -18.50 -10.63 5.75
C THR A 473 -17.17 -9.87 5.80
N SER A 474 -16.40 -9.89 4.72
CA SER A 474 -15.08 -9.26 4.65
C SER A 474 -15.14 -7.74 4.84
N ILE A 475 -16.19 -7.08 4.35
CA ILE A 475 -16.31 -5.61 4.41
C ILE A 475 -16.19 -5.07 5.84
N ILE A 476 -16.75 -5.79 6.83
CA ILE A 476 -16.72 -5.33 8.26
C ILE A 476 -15.38 -5.66 8.91
N THR A 477 -14.74 -6.76 8.51
CA THR A 477 -13.47 -7.24 9.10
C THR A 477 -12.23 -6.65 8.42
N GLU A 478 -12.35 -6.13 7.21
CA GLU A 478 -11.24 -5.63 6.39
C GLU A 478 -10.80 -4.19 6.71
N SER A 479 -11.47 -3.50 7.65
CA SER A 479 -11.12 -2.12 8.01
C SER A 479 -9.67 -1.98 8.51
N ALA A 480 -9.15 -2.97 9.22
CA ALA A 480 -7.75 -3.01 9.66
C ALA A 480 -6.75 -3.24 8.52
N GLN A 481 -7.21 -3.78 7.37
CA GLN A 481 -6.38 -4.04 6.19
C GLN A 481 -6.22 -2.80 5.30
N VAL A 482 -7.01 -1.75 5.55
CA VAL A 482 -6.90 -0.48 4.80
C VAL A 482 -5.55 0.16 5.04
N GLN A 483 -4.89 0.54 3.95
CA GLN A 483 -3.64 1.28 3.96
C GLN A 483 -3.88 2.65 3.34
N LYS A 484 -3.48 3.71 4.06
CA LYS A 484 -3.58 5.09 3.58
C LYS A 484 -2.21 5.75 3.60
N GLY A 485 -1.73 6.15 2.43
CA GLY A 485 -0.43 6.77 2.26
C GLY A 485 -0.37 8.20 2.81
N ASN A 486 0.80 8.57 3.33
CA ASN A 486 1.16 9.93 3.78
C ASN A 486 2.27 10.49 2.90
N ALA A 487 1.92 11.03 1.75
CA ALA A 487 2.86 11.52 0.76
C ALA A 487 3.88 12.56 1.29
N PRO A 488 3.54 13.50 2.18
CA PRO A 488 4.52 14.40 2.79
C PRO A 488 5.65 13.67 3.54
N GLU A 489 5.34 12.57 4.22
CA GLU A 489 6.35 11.77 4.92
C GLU A 489 7.27 11.05 3.93
N GLU A 490 6.70 10.48 2.86
CA GLU A 490 7.46 9.88 1.78
C GLU A 490 8.45 10.86 1.13
N ARG A 491 8.02 12.11 0.92
CA ARG A 491 8.88 13.16 0.38
C ARG A 491 10.09 13.43 1.27
N LYS A 492 9.92 13.44 2.60
CA LYS A 492 11.04 13.62 3.55
C LYS A 492 12.03 12.46 3.43
N LEU A 493 11.53 11.21 3.36
CA LEU A 493 12.36 10.02 3.17
C LEU A 493 13.14 10.08 1.86
N GLN A 494 12.51 10.43 0.74
CA GLN A 494 13.20 10.57 -0.54
C GLN A 494 14.32 11.63 -0.48
N ARG A 495 14.08 12.76 0.18
CA ARG A 495 15.09 13.80 0.35
C ARG A 495 16.26 13.33 1.20
N LEU A 496 15.99 12.63 2.30
CA LEU A 496 16.99 12.04 3.17
C LEU A 496 17.89 11.05 2.42
N PHE A 497 17.29 10.10 1.70
CA PHE A 497 18.05 9.08 0.96
C PHE A 497 18.81 9.63 -0.26
N ARG A 498 18.41 10.77 -0.80
CA ARG A 498 19.13 11.44 -1.88
C ARG A 498 20.49 12.00 -1.42
N ARG A 499 20.67 12.20 -0.12
CA ARG A 499 21.93 12.73 0.45
C ARG A 499 22.99 11.64 0.44
N SER A 500 24.12 11.93 -0.22
CA SER A 500 25.26 11.01 -0.35
C SER A 500 25.84 10.60 1.01
N GLU A 501 25.95 11.54 1.94
CA GLU A 501 26.42 11.33 3.31
C GLU A 501 25.53 10.36 4.08
N VAL A 502 24.22 10.39 3.87
CA VAL A 502 23.25 9.47 4.50
C VAL A 502 23.35 8.08 3.89
N SER A 503 23.28 8.01 2.55
CA SER A 503 23.29 6.73 1.82
C SER A 503 24.54 5.90 2.08
N LYS A 504 25.68 6.54 2.27
CA LYS A 504 26.97 5.89 2.56
C LYS A 504 27.06 5.26 3.96
N LEU A 505 26.21 5.66 4.92
CA LEU A 505 26.16 5.06 6.25
C LEU A 505 25.33 3.77 6.28
N ILE A 506 24.43 3.56 5.30
CA ILE A 506 23.49 2.46 5.28
C ILE A 506 24.16 1.19 4.79
N LYS A 507 24.21 0.16 5.64
CA LYS A 507 24.69 -1.19 5.28
C LYS A 507 23.62 -2.00 4.54
N LYS A 508 22.39 -2.01 5.08
CA LYS A 508 21.23 -2.66 4.51
C LYS A 508 19.97 -1.88 4.86
N CYS A 509 18.96 -1.94 3.99
CA CYS A 509 17.73 -1.23 4.21
C CYS A 509 16.56 -2.02 3.63
N ASN A 510 15.39 -1.90 4.28
CA ASN A 510 14.15 -2.46 3.76
C ASN A 510 13.00 -1.48 3.98
N ASP A 511 11.96 -1.53 3.11
CA ASP A 511 10.75 -0.76 3.31
C ASP A 511 9.76 -1.50 4.24
N PHE A 512 8.73 -0.80 4.69
CA PHE A 512 7.64 -1.39 5.45
C PHE A 512 6.44 -1.62 4.51
N GLY A 513 6.41 -2.80 3.93
CA GLY A 513 5.27 -3.35 3.22
C GLY A 513 4.57 -4.43 4.03
N ALA A 514 4.25 -5.54 3.37
CA ALA A 514 3.61 -6.70 3.97
C ALA A 514 4.35 -7.21 5.21
N GLY A 515 3.60 -7.49 6.28
CA GLY A 515 4.12 -8.04 7.53
C GLY A 515 4.81 -7.03 8.45
N GLY A 516 4.83 -5.76 8.09
CA GLY A 516 5.25 -4.66 8.96
C GLY A 516 6.63 -4.85 9.58
N VAL A 517 6.73 -4.62 10.90
CA VAL A 517 8.01 -4.69 11.65
C VAL A 517 8.67 -6.06 11.54
N SER A 518 7.88 -7.13 11.60
CA SER A 518 8.40 -8.51 11.59
C SER A 518 9.13 -8.84 10.30
N VAL A 519 8.58 -8.48 9.16
CA VAL A 519 9.18 -8.75 7.84
C VAL A 519 10.24 -7.70 7.50
N ALA A 520 9.92 -6.41 7.58
CA ALA A 520 10.85 -5.35 7.19
C ALA A 520 12.19 -5.39 7.94
N ILE A 521 12.15 -5.67 9.24
CA ILE A 521 13.36 -5.79 10.06
C ILE A 521 13.91 -7.21 10.02
N GLY A 522 13.03 -8.23 10.06
CA GLY A 522 13.45 -9.63 10.07
C GLY A 522 14.26 -10.05 8.84
N GLU A 523 13.98 -9.49 7.68
CA GLU A 523 14.70 -9.79 6.44
C GLU A 523 16.07 -9.10 6.31
N LEU A 524 16.42 -8.20 7.24
CA LEU A 524 17.71 -7.52 7.18
C LEU A 524 18.88 -8.45 7.50
N TYR A 525 18.71 -9.40 8.42
CA TYR A 525 19.74 -10.33 8.78
C TYR A 525 19.21 -11.53 9.58
N ASP A 526 19.83 -12.72 9.39
CA ASP A 526 19.49 -13.96 10.10
C ASP A 526 20.05 -13.93 11.53
N GLY A 527 19.40 -13.23 12.43
CA GLY A 527 19.79 -13.05 13.83
C GLY A 527 19.56 -11.62 14.27
N ILE A 528 18.37 -11.36 14.81
CA ILE A 528 17.95 -10.00 15.17
C ILE A 528 17.09 -10.01 16.44
N ASP A 529 17.41 -9.09 17.35
CA ASP A 529 16.60 -8.76 18.52
C ASP A 529 15.85 -7.45 18.24
N ILE A 530 14.54 -7.44 18.39
CA ILE A 530 13.65 -6.32 18.09
C ILE A 530 12.90 -5.92 19.36
N ASP A 531 12.98 -4.65 19.75
CA ASP A 531 12.22 -4.07 20.87
C ASP A 531 11.01 -3.29 20.35
N LEU A 532 9.84 -3.90 20.38
CA LEU A 532 8.59 -3.29 19.92
C LEU A 532 8.14 -2.12 20.81
N SER A 533 8.58 -2.06 22.07
CA SER A 533 8.26 -0.94 22.97
C SER A 533 8.92 0.37 22.53
N LYS A 534 9.94 0.31 21.67
CA LYS A 534 10.61 1.48 21.07
C LYS A 534 9.95 1.97 19.78
N VAL A 535 9.05 1.19 19.22
CA VAL A 535 8.32 1.58 18.00
C VAL A 535 7.40 2.77 18.33
N LYS A 536 7.55 3.86 17.60
CA LYS A 536 6.70 5.04 17.78
C LYS A 536 5.30 4.78 17.24
N LEU A 537 4.29 5.03 18.08
CA LEU A 537 2.88 4.77 17.75
C LEU A 537 2.12 6.04 17.37
N LYS A 538 1.13 5.91 16.49
CA LYS A 538 0.19 7.00 16.14
C LYS A 538 -0.75 7.31 17.31
N TYR A 539 -1.09 6.30 18.09
CA TYR A 539 -1.93 6.35 19.28
C TYR A 539 -1.63 5.14 20.19
N GLU A 540 -1.99 5.24 21.44
CA GLU A 540 -1.81 4.15 22.42
C GLU A 540 -2.90 3.07 22.27
N GLY A 541 -2.63 1.85 22.81
CA GLY A 541 -3.60 0.75 22.86
C GLY A 541 -3.43 -0.29 21.74
N LEU A 542 -2.32 -0.26 20.97
CA LEU A 542 -1.97 -1.35 20.08
C LEU A 542 -1.40 -2.51 20.89
N LYS A 543 -1.86 -3.73 20.58
CA LYS A 543 -1.26 -4.96 21.10
C LYS A 543 0.14 -5.18 20.52
N PRO A 544 1.06 -5.88 21.23
CA PRO A 544 2.36 -6.24 20.70
C PRO A 544 2.27 -6.98 19.36
N SER A 545 1.32 -7.89 19.21
CA SER A 545 1.06 -8.60 17.94
C SER A 545 0.66 -7.67 16.81
N GLU A 546 -0.15 -6.62 17.09
CA GLU A 546 -0.53 -5.62 16.09
C GLU A 546 0.66 -4.75 15.69
N ILE A 547 1.52 -4.35 16.65
CA ILE A 547 2.75 -3.58 16.35
C ILE A 547 3.70 -4.38 15.47
N ALA A 548 3.82 -5.70 15.72
CA ALA A 548 4.72 -6.58 14.98
C ALA A 548 4.37 -6.72 13.50
N ILE A 549 3.07 -6.72 13.17
CA ILE A 549 2.59 -6.99 11.80
C ILE A 549 1.90 -5.79 11.12
N SER A 550 1.84 -4.63 11.79
CA SER A 550 1.25 -3.43 11.19
C SER A 550 2.00 -2.98 9.94
N GLU A 551 1.28 -2.78 8.86
CA GLU A 551 1.78 -2.32 7.56
C GLU A 551 1.64 -0.80 7.39
N SER A 552 1.73 -0.01 8.49
CA SER A 552 1.76 1.45 8.38
C SER A 552 2.86 1.88 7.42
N GLN A 553 2.49 2.69 6.45
CA GLN A 553 3.33 3.08 5.32
C GLN A 553 4.32 4.21 5.67
N GLU A 554 5.16 4.58 4.72
CA GLU A 554 6.19 5.63 4.81
C GLU A 554 7.15 5.44 5.98
N ARG A 555 7.56 4.19 6.17
CA ARG A 555 8.59 3.80 7.15
C ARG A 555 9.71 3.05 6.44
N MET A 556 10.93 3.17 6.95
CA MET A 556 12.08 2.40 6.47
C MET A 556 12.80 1.76 7.66
N ALA A 557 13.23 0.51 7.50
CA ALA A 557 14.14 -0.17 8.40
C ALA A 557 15.57 0.03 7.88
N VAL A 558 16.40 0.72 8.64
CA VAL A 558 17.77 1.08 8.23
C VAL A 558 18.76 0.44 9.16
N LEU A 559 19.64 -0.41 8.61
CA LEU A 559 20.70 -1.08 9.35
C LEU A 559 22.02 -0.35 9.12
N ILE A 560 22.63 0.11 10.21
CA ILE A 560 23.87 0.89 10.23
C ILE A 560 24.83 0.34 11.27
N ASP A 561 26.08 0.82 11.22
CA ASP A 561 27.03 0.63 12.31
C ASP A 561 26.58 1.41 13.54
N LYS A 562 26.72 0.84 14.74
CA LYS A 562 26.30 1.50 15.98
C LYS A 562 27.01 2.84 16.22
N ASN A 563 28.23 3.00 15.70
CA ASN A 563 29.03 4.22 15.86
C ASN A 563 28.53 5.37 14.97
N ASP A 564 27.79 5.06 13.90
CA ASP A 564 27.26 6.05 12.95
C ASP A 564 25.90 6.60 13.38
N ARG A 565 25.34 6.12 14.50
CA ARG A 565 23.99 6.45 14.96
C ARG A 565 23.75 7.95 15.10
N GLU A 566 24.58 8.66 15.84
CA GLU A 566 24.38 10.09 16.15
C GLU A 566 24.42 10.94 14.88
N GLU A 567 25.32 10.61 13.95
CA GLU A 567 25.44 11.28 12.66
C GLU A 567 24.20 11.02 11.80
N PHE A 568 23.75 9.77 11.70
CA PHE A 568 22.56 9.41 10.92
C PHE A 568 21.31 10.09 11.49
N GLU A 569 21.09 10.04 12.82
CA GLU A 569 19.95 10.70 13.48
C GLU A 569 20.00 12.24 13.32
N LYS A 570 21.18 12.85 13.23
CA LYS A 570 21.32 14.28 12.91
C LYS A 570 20.74 14.60 11.53
N TYR A 571 21.09 13.82 10.50
CA TYR A 571 20.55 14.02 9.16
C TYR A 571 19.04 13.80 9.10
N CYS A 572 18.50 12.83 9.85
CA CYS A 572 17.06 12.63 9.97
C CYS A 572 16.36 13.86 10.57
N ARG A 573 16.93 14.46 11.63
CA ARG A 573 16.38 15.71 12.22
C ARG A 573 16.39 16.88 11.24
N GLU A 574 17.43 17.01 10.41
CA GLU A 574 17.53 18.07 9.39
C GLU A 574 16.41 17.96 8.33
N GLU A 575 15.93 16.75 8.03
CA GLU A 575 14.80 16.49 7.10
C GLU A 575 13.45 16.32 7.82
N ASN A 576 13.38 16.53 9.15
CA ASN A 576 12.21 16.30 9.98
C ASN A 576 11.66 14.85 9.88
N VAL A 577 12.56 13.88 9.83
CA VAL A 577 12.23 12.44 9.85
C VAL A 577 12.38 11.91 11.27
N GLU A 578 11.33 11.30 11.81
CA GLU A 578 11.39 10.65 13.11
C GLU A 578 12.25 9.38 13.06
N THR A 579 12.97 9.09 14.16
CA THR A 579 13.80 7.88 14.29
C THR A 579 13.50 7.14 15.59
N ALA A 580 13.67 5.83 15.58
CA ALA A 580 13.64 4.98 16.77
C ALA A 580 14.66 3.85 16.64
N LEU A 581 15.48 3.64 17.65
CA LEU A 581 16.33 2.45 17.74
C LEU A 581 15.48 1.27 18.18
N VAL A 582 15.20 0.34 17.25
CA VAL A 582 14.25 -0.76 17.47
C VAL A 582 14.89 -2.14 17.40
N GLY A 583 16.12 -2.27 16.91
CA GLY A 583 16.72 -3.58 16.74
C GLY A 583 18.23 -3.60 16.86
N THR A 584 18.76 -4.80 17.13
CA THR A 584 20.20 -5.07 17.21
C THR A 584 20.48 -6.42 16.55
N VAL A 585 21.53 -6.47 15.72
CA VAL A 585 21.98 -7.67 15.04
C VAL A 585 22.67 -8.58 16.05
N THR A 586 22.34 -9.88 16.00
CA THR A 586 22.89 -10.92 16.85
C THR A 586 23.50 -12.07 16.04
N ASP A 587 24.17 -13.00 16.70
CA ASP A 587 24.67 -14.24 16.12
C ASP A 587 23.83 -15.48 16.49
N THR A 588 22.59 -15.27 16.90
CA THR A 588 21.73 -16.35 17.43
C THR A 588 21.01 -17.16 16.36
N ASN A 589 21.00 -16.73 15.10
CA ASN A 589 20.16 -17.27 14.02
C ASN A 589 18.67 -17.35 14.38
N ARG A 590 18.20 -16.36 15.19
CA ARG A 590 16.81 -16.29 15.65
C ARG A 590 16.27 -14.88 15.50
N MET A 591 15.00 -14.77 15.14
CA MET A 591 14.22 -13.55 15.28
C MET A 591 13.59 -13.55 16.67
N ARG A 592 13.98 -12.60 17.49
CA ARG A 592 13.41 -12.42 18.84
C ARG A 592 12.80 -11.05 18.96
N MET A 593 11.57 -11.00 19.49
CA MET A 593 10.87 -9.74 19.73
C MET A 593 10.58 -9.59 21.21
N PHE A 594 10.76 -8.37 21.67
CA PHE A 594 10.55 -7.97 23.07
C PHE A 594 9.51 -6.84 23.14
N TYR A 595 8.71 -6.84 24.20
CA TYR A 595 7.82 -5.76 24.55
C TYR A 595 7.85 -5.56 26.06
N GLU A 596 8.22 -4.37 26.55
CA GLU A 596 8.38 -4.09 27.99
C GLU A 596 9.21 -5.18 28.71
N ASP A 597 10.38 -5.50 28.17
CA ASP A 597 11.32 -6.52 28.64
C ASP A 597 10.81 -7.98 28.60
N LYS A 598 9.57 -8.22 28.17
CA LYS A 598 9.05 -9.58 27.94
C LYS A 598 9.34 -10.04 26.53
N LYS A 599 9.86 -11.24 26.39
CA LYS A 599 10.04 -11.89 25.10
C LYS A 599 8.69 -12.38 24.58
N ILE A 600 8.23 -11.82 23.46
CA ILE A 600 6.93 -12.10 22.85
C ILE A 600 7.02 -12.89 21.54
N ALA A 601 8.20 -13.05 20.97
CA ALA A 601 8.46 -13.97 19.87
C ALA A 601 9.90 -14.47 19.94
N ASP A 602 10.11 -15.74 19.57
CA ASP A 602 11.43 -16.38 19.50
C ASP A 602 11.38 -17.54 18.49
N ILE A 603 11.72 -17.25 17.23
CA ILE A 603 11.58 -18.18 16.12
C ILE A 603 12.94 -18.30 15.41
N SER A 604 13.39 -19.52 15.08
CA SER A 604 14.62 -19.69 14.33
C SER A 604 14.44 -19.26 12.87
N TYR A 605 15.48 -18.65 12.28
CA TYR A 605 15.47 -18.34 10.85
C TYR A 605 15.47 -19.59 9.97
N ASP A 606 16.06 -20.68 10.42
CA ASP A 606 15.97 -21.96 9.71
C ASP A 606 14.52 -22.40 9.53
N PHE A 607 13.66 -22.14 10.52
CA PHE A 607 12.25 -22.47 10.43
C PHE A 607 11.45 -21.46 9.58
N ILE A 608 11.66 -20.16 9.78
CA ILE A 608 11.01 -19.12 8.97
C ILE A 608 11.32 -19.33 7.48
N ASN A 609 12.59 -19.60 7.16
CA ASN A 609 13.09 -19.76 5.79
C ASN A 609 12.68 -21.07 5.12
N THR A 610 12.01 -22.01 5.84
CA THR A 610 11.39 -23.19 5.19
C THR A 610 10.29 -22.76 4.22
N ASN A 611 9.70 -21.56 4.44
CA ASN A 611 8.54 -21.05 3.68
C ASN A 611 7.33 -21.99 3.75
N GLY A 612 7.15 -22.71 4.87
CA GLY A 612 6.01 -23.61 5.11
C GLY A 612 6.07 -24.94 4.32
N ALA A 613 4.95 -25.61 4.23
CA ALA A 613 4.83 -26.91 3.62
C ALA A 613 4.96 -26.86 2.08
N GLU A 614 5.65 -27.86 1.51
CA GLU A 614 5.73 -28.01 0.07
C GLU A 614 4.35 -28.28 -0.56
N ARG A 615 4.06 -27.60 -1.67
CA ARG A 615 2.86 -27.81 -2.47
C ARG A 615 3.20 -28.45 -3.81
N LYS A 616 2.32 -29.33 -4.29
CA LYS A 616 2.46 -30.05 -5.55
C LYS A 616 1.17 -29.96 -6.36
N ALA A 617 1.29 -29.79 -7.67
CA ALA A 617 0.17 -29.78 -8.58
C ALA A 617 0.51 -30.56 -9.87
N LYS A 618 -0.51 -31.25 -10.42
CA LYS A 618 -0.42 -31.87 -11.75
C LYS A 618 -1.05 -30.93 -12.77
N VAL A 619 -0.34 -30.66 -13.83
CA VAL A 619 -0.76 -29.80 -14.93
C VAL A 619 -0.90 -30.63 -16.19
N ASN A 620 -2.13 -30.81 -16.65
CA ASN A 620 -2.42 -31.41 -17.95
C ASN A 620 -2.74 -30.26 -18.91
N PHE A 621 -1.84 -29.96 -19.82
CA PHE A 621 -2.08 -28.96 -20.84
C PHE A 621 -2.83 -29.57 -22.02
N VAL A 622 -4.02 -29.02 -22.27
CA VAL A 622 -4.87 -29.34 -23.44
C VAL A 622 -5.33 -28.02 -23.99
N SER A 623 -5.03 -27.74 -25.27
CA SER A 623 -5.53 -26.50 -25.87
C SER A 623 -7.02 -26.55 -26.09
N GLU A 624 -7.65 -25.38 -25.90
CA GLU A 624 -8.99 -25.10 -26.38
C GLU A 624 -8.92 -24.66 -27.85
N GLU A 625 -10.08 -24.50 -28.49
CA GLU A 625 -10.16 -23.93 -29.83
C GLU A 625 -9.57 -22.52 -29.87
N VAL A 626 -8.96 -22.16 -31.01
CA VAL A 626 -8.42 -20.80 -31.22
C VAL A 626 -9.52 -19.77 -30.97
N PRO A 627 -9.29 -18.79 -30.10
CA PRO A 627 -10.29 -17.78 -29.75
C PRO A 627 -10.90 -17.11 -30.99
N LYS A 628 -12.21 -16.90 -30.98
CA LYS A 628 -12.96 -16.33 -32.10
C LYS A 628 -12.38 -15.00 -32.57
N TYR A 629 -11.94 -14.13 -31.64
CA TYR A 629 -11.40 -12.82 -31.95
C TYR A 629 -10.12 -12.86 -32.81
N LEU A 630 -9.38 -13.97 -32.82
CA LEU A 630 -8.22 -14.18 -33.68
C LEU A 630 -8.64 -14.65 -35.10
N LYS A 631 -9.87 -15.15 -35.25
CA LYS A 631 -10.41 -15.64 -36.51
C LYS A 631 -11.27 -14.60 -37.24
N GLU A 632 -11.81 -13.62 -36.51
CA GLU A 632 -12.74 -12.64 -37.06
C GLU A 632 -12.00 -11.53 -37.81
N LYS A 633 -12.18 -11.52 -39.10
CA LYS A 633 -11.88 -10.37 -39.96
C LYS A 633 -13.19 -9.85 -40.53
N SER A 634 -13.49 -8.58 -40.29
CA SER A 634 -14.67 -7.94 -40.85
C SER A 634 -14.28 -6.69 -41.64
N SER A 635 -14.85 -6.52 -42.82
CA SER A 635 -14.77 -5.28 -43.57
C SER A 635 -16.00 -4.39 -43.41
N ASP A 636 -16.95 -4.78 -42.57
CA ASP A 636 -18.16 -4.00 -42.24
C ASP A 636 -17.77 -2.70 -41.53
N PRO A 637 -18.16 -1.52 -42.01
CA PRO A 637 -17.97 -0.25 -41.33
C PRO A 637 -18.52 -0.26 -39.88
N LYS A 638 -19.61 -0.96 -39.62
CA LYS A 638 -20.19 -1.09 -38.28
C LYS A 638 -19.20 -1.72 -37.29
N TYR A 639 -18.41 -2.71 -37.72
CA TYR A 639 -17.38 -3.33 -36.90
C TYR A 639 -16.37 -2.30 -36.40
N PHE A 640 -15.92 -1.38 -37.26
CA PHE A 640 -14.99 -0.32 -36.88
C PHE A 640 -15.62 0.69 -35.92
N TYR A 641 -16.88 1.07 -36.13
CA TYR A 641 -17.60 1.93 -35.20
C TYR A 641 -17.77 1.31 -33.81
N ASP A 642 -18.06 0.01 -33.76
CA ASP A 642 -18.21 -0.70 -32.48
C ASP A 642 -16.83 -0.87 -31.81
N LYS A 643 -15.76 -1.11 -32.54
CA LYS A 643 -14.40 -1.16 -32.01
C LYS A 643 -13.91 0.19 -31.46
N ILE A 644 -14.24 1.30 -32.11
CA ILE A 644 -13.90 2.64 -31.61
C ILE A 644 -14.59 2.94 -30.26
N LYS A 645 -15.74 2.32 -29.98
CA LYS A 645 -16.45 2.46 -28.71
C LYS A 645 -15.91 1.55 -27.60
N ASP A 646 -15.10 0.56 -27.93
CA ASP A 646 -14.48 -0.36 -26.98
C ASP A 646 -13.58 0.44 -26.02
N LEU A 647 -13.72 0.23 -24.71
CA LEU A 647 -12.96 0.91 -23.68
C LEU A 647 -11.45 0.75 -23.82
N ASN A 648 -10.98 -0.35 -24.43
CA ASN A 648 -9.56 -0.59 -24.70
C ASN A 648 -9.04 0.15 -25.94
N VAL A 649 -9.93 0.64 -26.81
CA VAL A 649 -9.62 1.31 -28.08
C VAL A 649 -9.84 2.81 -27.98
N ILE A 650 -10.86 3.23 -27.24
CA ILE A 650 -11.17 4.66 -27.06
C ILE A 650 -10.01 5.41 -26.42
N SER A 651 -9.88 6.68 -26.73
CA SER A 651 -8.89 7.56 -26.10
C SER A 651 -9.05 7.63 -24.58
N GLN A 652 -7.96 7.40 -23.85
CA GLN A 652 -7.91 7.54 -22.40
C GLN A 652 -7.36 8.89 -21.94
N ARG A 653 -7.42 9.91 -22.80
CA ARG A 653 -6.92 11.26 -22.51
C ARG A 653 -7.45 11.82 -21.20
N ASN A 654 -8.76 11.67 -20.93
CA ASN A 654 -9.37 12.14 -19.71
C ASN A 654 -8.79 11.50 -18.44
N LEU A 655 -8.38 10.22 -18.52
CA LEU A 655 -7.69 9.53 -17.44
C LEU A 655 -6.27 10.11 -17.26
N ILE A 656 -5.55 10.27 -18.36
CA ILE A 656 -4.18 10.79 -18.38
C ILE A 656 -4.11 12.20 -17.80
N GLU A 657 -5.06 13.05 -18.11
CA GLU A 657 -5.13 14.46 -17.67
C GLU A 657 -5.44 14.63 -16.16
N ILE A 658 -5.77 13.56 -15.43
CA ILE A 658 -5.84 13.57 -13.95
C ILE A 658 -4.44 13.74 -13.34
N PHE A 659 -3.39 13.31 -14.05
CA PHE A 659 -2.02 13.28 -13.57
C PHE A 659 -1.26 14.52 -14.04
N ASP A 660 -0.60 15.22 -13.09
CA ASP A 660 0.29 16.32 -13.44
C ASP A 660 1.64 15.76 -13.90
N SER A 661 1.85 15.76 -15.21
CA SER A 661 3.09 15.26 -15.82
C SER A 661 4.27 16.23 -15.70
N THR A 662 4.07 17.43 -15.16
CA THR A 662 5.11 18.47 -15.02
C THR A 662 5.53 18.72 -13.59
N ILE A 663 4.87 18.10 -12.63
CA ILE A 663 5.16 18.27 -11.20
C ILE A 663 6.63 17.91 -10.88
N GLY A 664 7.26 18.71 -10.03
CA GLY A 664 8.64 18.46 -9.58
C GLY A 664 9.73 18.82 -10.59
N GLN A 665 9.38 19.22 -11.81
CA GLN A 665 10.31 19.64 -12.90
C GLN A 665 11.35 18.58 -13.32
N ASN A 666 11.18 17.34 -12.92
CA ASN A 666 12.07 16.21 -13.27
C ASN A 666 11.46 15.28 -14.33
N THR A 667 10.46 15.75 -15.08
CA THR A 667 9.74 14.93 -16.05
C THR A 667 10.65 14.51 -17.19
N VAL A 668 10.81 13.20 -17.36
CA VAL A 668 11.56 12.61 -18.48
C VAL A 668 10.62 12.24 -19.62
N LEU A 669 9.46 11.66 -19.28
CA LEU A 669 8.42 11.28 -20.23
C LEU A 669 7.17 12.14 -19.99
N GLN A 670 6.65 12.73 -21.05
CA GLN A 670 5.35 13.43 -20.97
C GLN A 670 4.28 12.57 -21.66
N PRO A 671 3.15 12.34 -20.97
CA PRO A 671 2.01 11.68 -21.61
C PRO A 671 1.57 12.45 -22.85
N LEU A 672 1.23 11.74 -23.90
CA LEU A 672 0.84 12.32 -25.20
C LEU A 672 1.91 13.23 -25.82
N GLY A 673 3.11 13.22 -25.30
CA GLY A 673 4.26 13.94 -25.88
C GLY A 673 4.94 13.14 -26.98
N GLY A 674 5.79 13.81 -27.76
CA GLY A 674 6.60 13.20 -28.80
C GLY A 674 6.05 13.43 -30.23
N LYS A 675 6.95 13.30 -31.18
CA LYS A 675 6.67 13.65 -32.59
C LYS A 675 5.65 12.73 -33.28
N ASN A 676 5.51 11.49 -32.77
CA ASN A 676 4.73 10.42 -33.40
C ASN A 676 3.58 9.93 -32.50
N LYS A 677 3.13 10.73 -31.57
CA LYS A 677 2.01 10.40 -30.69
C LYS A 677 0.78 11.24 -31.01
#